data_3af56e8ac8f20180dae2f5b7ed7dd4a9
#
_entry.id   3af56e8ac8f20180dae2f5b7ed7dd4a9
#
_cell.length_a   1.000
_cell.length_b   1.000
_cell.length_c   1.000
_cell.angle_alpha   90.00
_cell.angle_beta   90.00
_cell.angle_gamma   90.00
#
_symmetry.space_group_name_H-M   'P 1'
#
loop_
_entity.id
_entity.type
_entity.pdbx_description
1 polymer ?
#
loop_
_entity_poly.entity_id
_entity_poly.type
_entity_poly.pdbx_seq_one_letter_code
_entity_poly.pdbx_strand_id
1 'polypeptide(L)'
;MKQIARERFETAWLSNPEIFSVHELPDCSDHAFYATMAEADADTSSLVKSLDGAWKAHFAMNPSEAPDTLLTSAALDETLREIQVPCEFQMEAPEWDPPHYVNTQYPWDGREALQAPQVSEVYNPTVTCIRHFSLSLPQVQQRTVLHLAGVEAAVLVYVNGHEVGYAEDSFTPHRFDLTPYVHVGENRLALRVFKRCTGSWMEDQDFWRFSGIHRSVSLHFYPETHLYDLRVRTPLTDNYTRATLETRLRVMGASLGKAKLTLTDKAGKTLWTAEKPLTALESYVSAEIPGVKLWSAEEPNLYTLTVVLTNAQGQVTEVCRTKVGFRQFEMKDKIMCLNGKRIVFHGVNRHEFDCDRGRVMTHDLLIRDIRDMKAMNINAVRTCHYPNTSEFYRLCDEYGLYVIDEANIETHGSWQPMHDWVVPDNRPEWQEAVLARGRAMLERDKNHPCILLWSCGNESWGGKDLYELSQYYRREDPTRLVHYEGVANDPRYPDTTDVHSNMYRRVASIEEYLQSNPDKPFINCEYTHAMGNSCGGMSLYTALEDKYPMYQGGFIWDYVDQALRVKAPNGQERLAYGGDFGDKPTDWQFNTNGIILGDRTQTGKCQEVRYLFRDVFLTPDETGVTVQNRRLFQTLTGYDVRWTLECDRKPISAGETLLPDIAPGESAHIDLPFGTLPEGQTVVTCFLVLREKTGILEAGTVLSHGQTVLGAMKKAEMPDNAPAPVIGDCNVGFRGEGLGVLLARRGGIISFRDRLGRETLLRAPQLSLFRASTDNDRGNGNNIQQGVYHLISRHSACSDADIQQEAGRTTLVYRYTTPMLPDFAVTVRYTVHSQDALDVTVDWPGLPNQPDMPALGLSFQLDPRLTRVRCYGYGPDENYIDRREGAYLGWHSWNAADGMTRYCKPQESGNRTGVQVVSVTDADGHGVEISGDNLEVSVLPWLPEELEAAYHPSDLMGSVRTVLDVAMFRKGIGGDDSWGAPVLPQFCYPADKPYTFTFTMKAL
;
A
#
# COMPACT_ATOMS: atom_id res chain seq x y z
N MET A 1 -25.69 23.93 -16.82
CA MET A 1 -24.95 25.05 -16.20
C MET A 1 -25.86 26.26 -16.15
N LYS A 2 -26.29 26.69 -14.99
CA LYS A 2 -26.80 28.06 -14.81
C LYS A 2 -25.60 28.98 -15.03
N GLN A 3 -25.56 29.72 -16.13
CA GLN A 3 -24.63 30.83 -16.29
C GLN A 3 -24.97 31.86 -15.20
N ILE A 4 -24.21 31.89 -14.12
CA ILE A 4 -24.26 32.94 -13.13
C ILE A 4 -23.71 34.18 -13.83
N ALA A 5 -24.59 35.17 -14.00
CA ALA A 5 -24.23 36.45 -14.60
C ALA A 5 -23.13 37.08 -13.74
N ARG A 6 -21.98 37.40 -14.34
CA ARG A 6 -20.83 38.21 -13.90
C ARG A 6 -20.95 38.81 -12.48
N GLU A 7 -20.97 37.92 -11.48
CA GLU A 7 -20.87 38.32 -10.09
C GLU A 7 -19.39 38.18 -9.66
N ARG A 8 -18.92 39.14 -8.86
CA ARG A 8 -17.59 39.01 -8.24
C ARG A 8 -17.63 37.97 -7.16
N PHE A 9 -16.50 37.34 -6.90
CA PHE A 9 -16.37 36.37 -5.81
C PHE A 9 -16.87 36.97 -4.49
N GLU A 10 -17.70 36.21 -3.80
CA GLU A 10 -18.15 36.47 -2.44
C GLU A 10 -17.81 35.24 -1.58
N THR A 11 -17.40 35.46 -0.34
CA THR A 11 -17.05 34.39 0.60
C THR A 11 -18.20 33.40 0.84
N ALA A 12 -19.44 33.86 0.62
CA ALA A 12 -20.62 33.00 0.65
C ALA A 12 -20.60 31.84 -0.38
N TRP A 13 -19.80 31.95 -1.46
CA TRP A 13 -19.64 30.87 -2.43
C TRP A 13 -19.02 29.63 -1.78
N LEU A 14 -18.10 29.83 -0.83
CA LEU A 14 -17.44 28.75 -0.10
C LEU A 14 -18.41 27.84 0.69
N SER A 15 -19.65 28.27 0.89
CA SER A 15 -20.72 27.56 1.61
C SER A 15 -21.95 27.29 0.71
N ASN A 16 -21.79 27.30 -0.61
CA ASN A 16 -22.89 27.10 -1.53
C ASN A 16 -22.59 25.97 -2.52
N PRO A 17 -23.18 24.76 -2.38
CA PRO A 17 -22.89 23.60 -3.22
C PRO A 17 -23.32 23.76 -4.67
N GLU A 18 -24.12 24.77 -5.00
CA GLU A 18 -24.48 25.09 -6.37
C GLU A 18 -23.43 25.96 -7.09
N ILE A 19 -22.40 26.48 -6.36
CA ILE A 19 -21.34 27.37 -6.90
C ILE A 19 -19.97 26.74 -6.66
N PHE A 20 -19.61 25.75 -7.40
CA PHE A 20 -18.31 25.05 -7.32
C PHE A 20 -17.39 25.35 -8.51
N SER A 21 -17.89 26.04 -9.54
CA SER A 21 -17.12 26.37 -10.75
C SER A 21 -17.68 27.63 -11.42
N VAL A 22 -16.85 28.65 -11.60
CA VAL A 22 -17.22 29.91 -12.25
C VAL A 22 -16.17 30.26 -13.29
N HIS A 23 -16.60 30.46 -14.55
CA HIS A 23 -15.78 30.77 -15.72
C HIS A 23 -14.72 29.73 -16.07
N GLU A 24 -14.83 28.55 -15.56
CA GLU A 24 -13.97 27.42 -15.91
C GLU A 24 -14.28 26.90 -17.33
N LEU A 25 -13.25 26.45 -18.04
CA LEU A 25 -13.43 25.80 -19.33
C LEU A 25 -13.96 24.37 -19.14
N PRO A 26 -14.75 23.84 -20.10
CA PRO A 26 -15.25 22.48 -20.03
C PRO A 26 -14.15 21.45 -19.88
N ASP A 27 -14.47 20.28 -19.31
CA ASP A 27 -13.55 19.17 -19.19
C ASP A 27 -13.14 18.58 -20.54
N CYS A 28 -11.92 18.06 -20.65
CA CYS A 28 -11.39 17.42 -21.84
C CYS A 28 -10.32 16.38 -21.52
N SER A 29 -10.00 15.54 -22.52
CA SER A 29 -8.95 14.53 -22.42
C SER A 29 -7.57 15.13 -22.18
N ASP A 30 -6.69 14.35 -21.55
CA ASP A 30 -5.32 14.72 -21.21
C ASP A 30 -4.30 14.47 -22.33
N HIS A 31 -4.75 14.39 -23.58
CA HIS A 31 -3.87 14.17 -24.72
C HIS A 31 -2.78 15.27 -24.84
N ALA A 32 -1.58 14.85 -25.22
CA ALA A 32 -0.48 15.79 -25.43
C ALA A 32 -0.65 16.56 -26.76
N PHE A 33 -0.22 17.82 -26.80
CA PHE A 33 -0.31 18.67 -27.99
C PHE A 33 0.96 19.52 -28.19
N TYR A 34 1.33 19.76 -29.43
CA TYR A 34 2.59 20.34 -29.88
C TYR A 34 2.36 21.25 -31.08
N ALA A 35 3.25 22.24 -31.26
CA ALA A 35 3.18 23.09 -32.44
C ALA A 35 3.62 22.37 -33.72
N THR A 36 4.55 21.42 -33.63
CA THR A 36 5.15 20.73 -34.77
C THR A 36 5.38 19.23 -34.53
N MET A 37 5.57 18.49 -35.63
CA MET A 37 5.96 17.07 -35.54
C MET A 37 7.30 16.87 -34.82
N ALA A 38 8.26 17.80 -35.03
CA ALA A 38 9.58 17.72 -34.40
C ALA A 38 9.47 17.86 -32.87
N GLU A 39 8.60 18.75 -32.38
CA GLU A 39 8.29 18.87 -30.97
C GLU A 39 7.60 17.61 -30.42
N ALA A 40 6.65 17.08 -31.16
CA ALA A 40 5.98 15.84 -30.79
C ALA A 40 6.94 14.63 -30.72
N ASP A 41 7.94 14.57 -31.62
CA ASP A 41 8.95 13.51 -31.59
C ASP A 41 9.96 13.68 -30.45
N ALA A 42 10.18 14.92 -30.02
CA ALA A 42 11.02 15.25 -28.84
C ALA A 42 10.24 15.23 -27.51
N ASP A 43 8.92 15.03 -27.55
CA ASP A 43 8.01 15.13 -26.40
C ASP A 43 8.18 16.45 -25.62
N THR A 44 8.33 17.57 -26.34
CA THR A 44 8.55 18.90 -25.75
C THR A 44 7.72 19.92 -26.50
N SER A 45 6.71 20.49 -25.82
CA SER A 45 5.75 21.41 -26.43
C SER A 45 6.09 22.88 -26.17
N SER A 46 6.24 23.66 -27.22
CA SER A 46 6.30 25.14 -27.12
C SER A 46 4.95 25.78 -26.83
N LEU A 47 3.86 25.00 -26.95
CA LEU A 47 2.51 25.42 -26.61
C LEU A 47 2.18 25.27 -25.11
N VAL A 48 3.11 24.74 -24.31
CA VAL A 48 2.97 24.60 -22.86
C VAL A 48 4.13 25.30 -22.17
N LYS A 49 3.81 26.13 -21.18
CA LYS A 49 4.80 26.81 -20.35
C LYS A 49 4.55 26.50 -18.89
N SER A 50 5.47 25.81 -18.23
CA SER A 50 5.41 25.58 -16.79
C SER A 50 5.53 26.91 -16.01
N LEU A 51 4.76 27.02 -14.96
CA LEU A 51 4.87 28.04 -13.92
C LEU A 51 5.34 27.47 -12.59
N ASP A 52 5.70 26.21 -12.54
CA ASP A 52 6.25 25.56 -11.34
C ASP A 52 7.53 26.26 -10.86
N GLY A 53 7.90 26.03 -9.61
CA GLY A 53 9.10 26.59 -8.98
C GLY A 53 8.76 27.63 -7.91
N ALA A 54 9.57 28.68 -7.80
CA ALA A 54 9.44 29.67 -6.74
C ALA A 54 8.24 30.62 -6.95
N TRP A 55 7.38 30.70 -5.95
CA TRP A 55 6.23 31.61 -5.88
C TRP A 55 6.33 32.46 -4.61
N LYS A 56 5.66 33.63 -4.59
CA LYS A 56 5.48 34.41 -3.38
C LYS A 56 4.13 34.11 -2.76
N ALA A 57 4.07 34.00 -1.43
CA ALA A 57 2.85 33.62 -0.73
C ALA A 57 2.60 34.40 0.54
N HIS A 58 1.33 34.59 0.85
CA HIS A 58 0.82 35.22 2.06
C HIS A 58 -0.23 34.33 2.70
N PHE A 59 -0.05 34.05 3.98
CA PHE A 59 -0.99 33.27 4.78
C PHE A 59 -1.94 34.16 5.57
N ALA A 60 -3.20 33.77 5.65
CA ALA A 60 -4.22 34.31 6.54
C ALA A 60 -4.98 33.17 7.21
N MET A 61 -5.44 33.37 8.45
CA MET A 61 -6.16 32.35 9.19
C MET A 61 -7.55 32.05 8.61
N ASN A 62 -8.14 33.03 7.94
CA ASN A 62 -9.43 32.91 7.29
C ASN A 62 -9.55 33.88 6.10
N PRO A 63 -10.55 33.70 5.22
CA PRO A 63 -10.72 34.54 4.04
C PRO A 63 -10.86 36.05 4.34
N SER A 64 -11.47 36.43 5.46
CA SER A 64 -11.71 37.81 5.80
C SER A 64 -10.44 38.57 6.23
N GLU A 65 -9.41 37.82 6.66
CA GLU A 65 -8.11 38.40 7.01
C GLU A 65 -7.16 38.50 5.81
N ALA A 66 -7.49 37.81 4.69
CA ALA A 66 -6.65 37.81 3.51
C ALA A 66 -6.78 39.14 2.73
N PRO A 67 -5.71 39.93 2.59
CA PRO A 67 -5.82 41.26 1.95
C PRO A 67 -6.18 41.16 0.46
N ASP A 68 -7.27 41.76 0.04
CA ASP A 68 -7.66 41.82 -1.39
C ASP A 68 -6.69 42.62 -2.24
N THR A 69 -5.91 43.52 -1.62
CA THR A 69 -4.84 44.26 -2.30
C THR A 69 -3.79 43.34 -2.90
N LEU A 70 -3.58 42.14 -2.34
CA LEU A 70 -2.69 41.12 -2.89
C LEU A 70 -3.22 40.48 -4.19
N LEU A 71 -4.51 40.57 -4.45
CA LEU A 71 -5.09 40.09 -5.70
C LEU A 71 -4.94 41.15 -6.82
N THR A 72 -4.96 42.42 -6.46
CA THR A 72 -5.08 43.51 -7.41
C THR A 72 -3.83 44.39 -7.59
N SER A 73 -2.84 44.28 -6.69
CA SER A 73 -1.65 45.14 -6.69
C SER A 73 -0.37 44.33 -6.41
N ALA A 74 0.71 44.70 -7.10
CA ALA A 74 2.03 44.12 -6.90
C ALA A 74 2.86 44.81 -5.80
N ALA A 75 2.32 45.81 -5.12
CA ALA A 75 3.08 46.70 -4.21
C ALA A 75 3.75 45.93 -3.03
N LEU A 76 3.23 44.80 -2.65
CA LEU A 76 3.73 43.96 -1.52
C LEU A 76 4.44 42.69 -1.95
N ASP A 77 4.47 42.35 -3.23
CA ASP A 77 4.93 41.04 -3.71
C ASP A 77 6.33 40.67 -3.23
N GLU A 78 7.27 41.60 -3.27
CA GLU A 78 8.64 41.39 -2.84
C GLU A 78 8.79 41.16 -1.32
N THR A 79 7.80 41.52 -0.53
CA THR A 79 7.81 41.34 0.92
C THR A 79 7.27 39.99 1.38
N LEU A 80 6.68 39.22 0.46
CA LEU A 80 6.03 37.96 0.76
C LEU A 80 7.05 36.82 0.89
N ARG A 81 6.67 35.82 1.64
CA ARG A 81 7.45 34.57 1.76
C ARG A 81 7.55 33.87 0.41
N GLU A 82 8.71 33.29 0.14
CA GLU A 82 8.89 32.39 -1.00
C GLU A 82 8.52 30.96 -0.63
N ILE A 83 7.76 30.30 -1.52
CA ILE A 83 7.39 28.88 -1.44
C ILE A 83 7.71 28.19 -2.76
N GLN A 84 7.84 26.86 -2.75
CA GLN A 84 7.99 26.07 -3.96
C GLN A 84 6.64 25.50 -4.38
N VAL A 85 6.29 25.62 -5.66
CA VAL A 85 5.07 25.02 -6.26
C VAL A 85 5.52 24.00 -7.29
N PRO A 86 4.99 22.76 -7.29
CA PRO A 86 3.92 22.22 -6.46
C PRO A 86 4.32 21.98 -4.99
N CYS A 87 3.39 22.25 -4.06
CA CYS A 87 3.55 21.96 -2.64
C CYS A 87 2.22 21.86 -1.91
N GLU A 88 2.25 21.14 -0.80
CA GLU A 88 1.28 21.28 0.29
C GLU A 88 1.79 22.36 1.24
N PHE A 89 0.93 23.31 1.63
CA PHE A 89 1.34 24.41 2.48
C PHE A 89 1.80 23.95 3.87
N GLN A 90 1.21 22.87 4.39
CA GLN A 90 1.56 22.27 5.68
C GLN A 90 2.94 21.59 5.67
N MET A 91 3.41 21.17 4.48
CA MET A 91 4.75 20.62 4.33
C MET A 91 5.81 21.68 4.07
N GLU A 92 5.44 22.73 3.33
CA GLU A 92 6.32 23.85 2.96
C GLU A 92 6.47 24.88 4.08
N ALA A 93 5.40 25.12 4.84
CA ALA A 93 5.31 26.14 5.88
C ALA A 93 4.48 25.66 7.08
N PRO A 94 4.91 24.61 7.81
CA PRO A 94 4.12 24.00 8.89
C PRO A 94 3.82 24.97 10.05
N GLU A 95 4.53 26.06 10.16
CA GLU A 95 4.23 27.12 11.12
C GLU A 95 3.01 27.98 10.78
N TRP A 96 2.52 27.94 9.54
CA TRP A 96 1.29 28.58 9.13
C TRP A 96 0.07 27.78 9.59
N ASP A 97 0.09 26.49 9.31
CA ASP A 97 -0.97 25.54 9.55
C ASP A 97 -0.34 24.14 9.61
N PRO A 98 -0.22 23.52 10.79
CA PRO A 98 0.44 22.22 10.89
C PRO A 98 -0.36 21.11 10.22
N PRO A 99 0.28 20.01 9.82
CA PRO A 99 -0.42 18.81 9.36
C PRO A 99 -1.47 18.36 10.37
N HIS A 100 -2.64 17.97 9.89
CA HIS A 100 -3.76 17.50 10.69
C HIS A 100 -4.33 16.21 10.10
N TYR A 101 -4.42 15.15 10.91
CA TYR A 101 -4.93 13.86 10.49
C TYR A 101 -6.18 13.47 11.27
N VAL A 102 -7.21 13.12 10.53
CA VAL A 102 -8.41 12.43 11.02
C VAL A 102 -8.91 11.43 9.98
N ASN A 103 -9.55 10.36 10.46
CA ASN A 103 -10.12 9.31 9.64
C ASN A 103 -11.65 9.53 9.46
N THR A 104 -12.47 9.02 10.38
CA THR A 104 -13.93 8.91 10.22
C THR A 104 -14.71 10.15 10.66
N GLN A 105 -14.06 11.21 10.98
CA GLN A 105 -14.66 12.46 11.49
C GLN A 105 -14.16 13.66 10.69
N TYR A 106 -15.01 14.67 10.56
CA TYR A 106 -14.54 15.93 9.99
C TYR A 106 -13.55 16.65 10.92
N PRO A 107 -12.53 17.33 10.39
CA PRO A 107 -11.49 17.96 11.20
C PRO A 107 -11.99 19.10 12.11
N TRP A 108 -13.20 19.57 11.93
CA TRP A 108 -13.87 20.57 12.78
C TRP A 108 -14.81 19.96 13.81
N ASP A 109 -14.98 18.64 13.83
CA ASP A 109 -15.88 17.98 14.77
C ASP A 109 -15.47 18.26 16.23
N GLY A 110 -16.47 18.55 17.07
CA GLY A 110 -16.25 18.94 18.46
C GLY A 110 -15.61 20.33 18.67
N ARG A 111 -15.20 21.03 17.60
CA ARG A 111 -14.66 22.40 17.65
C ARG A 111 -15.64 23.45 17.18
N GLU A 112 -16.37 23.17 16.12
CA GLU A 112 -17.37 24.05 15.55
C GLU A 112 -18.63 23.25 15.24
N ALA A 113 -19.81 23.84 15.50
CA ALA A 113 -21.10 23.23 15.20
C ALA A 113 -21.51 23.55 13.74
N LEU A 114 -20.76 23.00 12.78
CA LEU A 114 -21.02 23.18 11.36
C LEU A 114 -21.96 22.10 10.83
N GLN A 115 -22.80 22.46 9.90
CA GLN A 115 -23.63 21.55 9.10
C GLN A 115 -23.43 21.87 7.63
N ALA A 116 -23.31 20.82 6.79
CA ALA A 116 -23.16 21.03 5.36
C ALA A 116 -24.31 21.89 4.79
N PRO A 117 -24.00 22.90 3.98
CA PRO A 117 -22.71 23.18 3.34
C PRO A 117 -21.85 24.22 4.02
N GLN A 118 -22.11 24.56 5.29
CA GLN A 118 -21.39 25.62 6.01
C GLN A 118 -19.90 25.30 6.15
N VAL A 119 -19.05 26.31 5.97
CA VAL A 119 -17.62 26.25 6.30
C VAL A 119 -17.29 27.25 7.41
N SER A 120 -16.19 26.99 8.12
CA SER A 120 -15.75 27.85 9.21
C SER A 120 -15.45 29.28 8.74
N GLU A 121 -15.97 30.28 9.45
CA GLU A 121 -15.61 31.70 9.27
C GLU A 121 -14.39 32.06 10.13
N VAL A 122 -14.04 31.23 11.12
CA VAL A 122 -12.96 31.51 12.08
C VAL A 122 -11.67 30.83 11.64
N TYR A 123 -11.76 29.55 11.26
CA TYR A 123 -10.62 28.75 10.86
C TYR A 123 -10.81 28.17 9.44
N ASN A 124 -10.38 28.96 8.47
CA ASN A 124 -10.32 28.54 7.08
C ASN A 124 -9.02 29.08 6.46
N PRO A 125 -7.87 28.43 6.75
CA PRO A 125 -6.57 28.85 6.23
C PRO A 125 -6.64 29.21 4.76
N THR A 126 -6.19 30.40 4.45
CA THR A 126 -6.28 31.01 3.13
C THR A 126 -4.90 31.49 2.71
N VAL A 127 -4.39 30.99 1.60
CA VAL A 127 -3.07 31.37 1.09
C VAL A 127 -3.22 32.09 -0.25
N THR A 128 -2.68 33.30 -0.35
CA THR A 128 -2.59 34.02 -1.62
C THR A 128 -1.21 33.81 -2.22
N CYS A 129 -1.13 33.07 -3.32
CA CYS A 129 0.09 32.71 -4.06
C CYS A 129 0.25 33.62 -5.28
N ILE A 130 1.44 34.13 -5.52
CA ILE A 130 1.74 35.08 -6.59
C ILE A 130 2.89 34.61 -7.45
N ARG A 131 2.69 34.64 -8.76
CA ARG A 131 3.69 34.32 -9.77
C ARG A 131 3.76 35.37 -10.84
N HIS A 132 4.95 35.92 -11.06
CA HIS A 132 5.24 36.74 -12.23
C HIS A 132 5.69 35.89 -13.39
N PHE A 133 5.21 36.17 -14.59
CA PHE A 133 5.57 35.49 -15.81
C PHE A 133 5.55 36.41 -17.01
N SER A 134 6.40 36.15 -18.00
CA SER A 134 6.48 36.98 -19.21
C SER A 134 5.92 36.22 -20.42
N LEU A 135 5.19 36.94 -21.28
CA LEU A 135 4.66 36.43 -22.54
C LEU A 135 5.25 37.18 -23.72
N SER A 136 5.56 36.46 -24.77
CA SER A 136 5.96 36.99 -26.08
C SER A 136 4.74 37.35 -26.92
N LEU A 137 4.95 38.16 -27.96
CA LEU A 137 3.88 38.50 -28.89
C LEU A 137 3.20 37.31 -29.55
N PRO A 138 3.92 36.25 -30.03
CA PRO A 138 3.28 35.06 -30.55
C PRO A 138 2.38 34.34 -29.53
N GLN A 139 2.77 34.30 -28.25
CA GLN A 139 1.97 33.66 -27.19
C GLN A 139 0.66 34.42 -26.90
N VAL A 140 0.72 35.77 -26.82
CA VAL A 140 -0.47 36.56 -26.58
C VAL A 140 -1.44 36.58 -27.77
N GLN A 141 -0.94 36.29 -28.98
CA GLN A 141 -1.80 36.13 -30.16
C GLN A 141 -2.57 34.81 -30.19
N GLN A 142 -2.18 33.84 -29.35
CA GLN A 142 -2.89 32.60 -29.15
C GLN A 142 -3.86 32.70 -27.97
N ARG A 143 -4.81 31.80 -27.86
CA ARG A 143 -5.65 31.68 -26.68
C ARG A 143 -4.78 31.16 -25.54
N THR A 144 -4.59 31.98 -24.51
CA THR A 144 -3.79 31.65 -23.32
C THR A 144 -4.70 31.08 -22.24
N VAL A 145 -4.47 29.81 -21.86
CA VAL A 145 -5.26 29.09 -20.86
C VAL A 145 -4.38 28.75 -19.66
N LEU A 146 -4.80 29.13 -18.48
CA LEU A 146 -4.21 28.63 -17.23
C LEU A 146 -4.69 27.21 -17.00
N HIS A 147 -3.78 26.30 -16.72
CA HIS A 147 -4.04 24.93 -16.33
C HIS A 147 -3.46 24.68 -14.93
N LEU A 148 -4.33 24.41 -13.98
CA LEU A 148 -4.03 24.00 -12.63
C LEU A 148 -4.31 22.51 -12.54
N ALA A 149 -3.31 21.67 -12.44
CA ALA A 149 -3.50 20.21 -12.47
C ALA A 149 -4.12 19.62 -11.18
N GLY A 150 -4.05 20.38 -10.08
CA GLY A 150 -4.69 20.05 -8.80
C GLY A 150 -4.39 21.13 -7.75
N VAL A 151 -5.44 21.61 -7.10
CA VAL A 151 -5.37 22.61 -6.02
C VAL A 151 -6.35 22.20 -4.91
N GLU A 152 -5.87 22.04 -3.71
CA GLU A 152 -6.68 21.64 -2.55
C GLU A 152 -7.00 22.84 -1.66
N ALA A 153 -8.28 23.21 -1.35
CA ALA A 153 -9.52 22.59 -1.79
C ALA A 153 -10.27 23.46 -2.82
N ALA A 154 -10.11 24.81 -2.76
CA ALA A 154 -10.73 25.73 -3.70
C ALA A 154 -9.76 26.83 -4.11
N VAL A 155 -9.93 27.36 -5.32
CA VAL A 155 -9.06 28.39 -5.87
C VAL A 155 -9.84 29.54 -6.52
N LEU A 156 -9.44 30.78 -6.18
CA LEU A 156 -9.87 32.01 -6.84
C LEU A 156 -8.71 32.56 -7.67
N VAL A 157 -8.95 32.80 -8.95
CA VAL A 157 -7.91 33.15 -9.94
C VAL A 157 -8.00 34.63 -10.32
N TYR A 158 -6.87 35.32 -10.23
CA TYR A 158 -6.70 36.71 -10.68
C TYR A 158 -5.48 36.81 -11.62
N VAL A 159 -5.62 37.62 -12.66
CA VAL A 159 -4.51 37.94 -13.57
C VAL A 159 -4.48 39.46 -13.79
N ASN A 160 -3.32 40.08 -13.58
CA ASN A 160 -3.10 41.52 -13.73
C ASN A 160 -4.16 42.41 -12.98
N GLY A 161 -4.60 41.92 -11.81
CA GLY A 161 -5.60 42.58 -10.97
C GLY A 161 -7.06 42.35 -11.37
N HIS A 162 -7.33 41.51 -12.37
CA HIS A 162 -8.67 41.16 -12.83
C HIS A 162 -9.05 39.78 -12.33
N GLU A 163 -10.25 39.66 -11.80
CA GLU A 163 -10.85 38.38 -11.46
C GLU A 163 -11.12 37.55 -12.72
N VAL A 164 -10.69 36.30 -12.72
CA VAL A 164 -10.84 35.38 -13.85
C VAL A 164 -11.90 34.34 -13.58
N GLY A 165 -11.85 33.67 -12.41
CA GLY A 165 -12.81 32.63 -12.07
C GLY A 165 -12.51 31.96 -10.74
N TYR A 166 -13.36 30.98 -10.42
CA TYR A 166 -13.33 30.18 -9.18
C TYR A 166 -13.56 28.71 -9.48
N ALA A 167 -12.90 27.81 -8.74
CA ALA A 167 -13.13 26.37 -8.83
C ALA A 167 -12.92 25.65 -7.51
N GLU A 168 -13.65 24.53 -7.34
CA GLU A 168 -13.50 23.54 -6.29
C GLU A 168 -13.23 22.15 -6.92
N ASP A 169 -12.79 21.18 -6.20
CA ASP A 169 -12.30 19.84 -6.52
C ASP A 169 -10.78 19.77 -6.53
N SER A 170 -10.25 19.14 -5.49
CA SER A 170 -8.80 19.12 -5.24
C SER A 170 -8.01 18.32 -6.27
N PHE A 171 -8.59 17.32 -6.93
CA PHE A 171 -7.86 16.26 -7.63
C PHE A 171 -8.09 16.18 -9.14
N THR A 172 -8.90 17.09 -9.70
CA THR A 172 -9.07 17.24 -11.15
C THR A 172 -8.54 18.57 -11.64
N PRO A 173 -8.14 18.70 -12.91
CA PRO A 173 -7.56 19.93 -13.41
C PRO A 173 -8.59 21.05 -13.57
N HIS A 174 -8.21 22.28 -13.22
CA HIS A 174 -8.96 23.51 -13.47
C HIS A 174 -8.35 24.32 -14.60
N ARG A 175 -9.18 24.82 -15.50
CA ARG A 175 -8.72 25.54 -16.70
C ARG A 175 -9.47 26.85 -16.87
N PHE A 176 -8.71 27.96 -16.99
CA PHE A 176 -9.26 29.30 -17.13
C PHE A 176 -8.70 30.01 -18.35
N ASP A 177 -9.57 30.69 -19.11
CA ASP A 177 -9.15 31.51 -20.25
C ASP A 177 -8.59 32.85 -19.78
N LEU A 178 -7.29 33.03 -19.90
CA LEU A 178 -6.59 34.26 -19.54
C LEU A 178 -6.47 35.26 -20.69
N THR A 179 -6.85 34.89 -21.91
CA THR A 179 -6.64 35.71 -23.12
C THR A 179 -7.09 37.17 -22.97
N PRO A 180 -8.25 37.49 -22.33
CA PRO A 180 -8.67 38.85 -22.16
C PRO A 180 -7.84 39.67 -21.17
N TYR A 181 -7.00 39.03 -20.37
CA TYR A 181 -6.35 39.64 -19.22
C TYR A 181 -4.83 39.72 -19.34
N VAL A 182 -4.21 39.02 -20.32
CA VAL A 182 -2.75 38.97 -20.50
C VAL A 182 -2.28 39.93 -21.57
N HIS A 183 -1.01 40.39 -21.47
CA HIS A 183 -0.36 41.23 -22.45
C HIS A 183 1.10 40.80 -22.70
N VAL A 184 1.69 41.36 -23.73
CA VAL A 184 3.11 41.15 -24.04
C VAL A 184 3.99 41.72 -22.94
N GLY A 185 5.00 40.99 -22.54
CA GLY A 185 5.86 41.33 -21.41
C GLY A 185 5.42 40.69 -20.12
N GLU A 186 5.68 41.32 -19.01
CA GLU A 186 5.43 40.78 -17.68
C GLU A 186 3.94 40.80 -17.33
N ASN A 187 3.47 39.70 -16.80
CA ASN A 187 2.12 39.50 -16.28
C ASN A 187 2.21 38.96 -14.86
N ARG A 188 1.17 39.15 -14.07
CA ARG A 188 1.06 38.75 -12.69
C ARG A 188 -0.15 37.85 -12.50
N LEU A 189 0.10 36.60 -12.07
CA LEU A 189 -0.93 35.68 -11.63
C LEU A 189 -1.01 35.71 -10.11
N ALA A 190 -2.21 35.80 -9.57
CA ALA A 190 -2.49 35.64 -8.16
C ALA A 190 -3.56 34.56 -7.98
N LEU A 191 -3.23 33.53 -7.19
CA LEU A 191 -4.14 32.46 -6.81
C LEU A 191 -4.42 32.54 -5.33
N ARG A 192 -5.70 32.70 -4.95
CA ARG A 192 -6.11 32.58 -3.56
C ARG A 192 -6.68 31.21 -3.33
N VAL A 193 -5.98 30.41 -2.53
CA VAL A 193 -6.33 29.03 -2.20
C VAL A 193 -7.00 29.00 -0.83
N PHE A 194 -8.17 28.36 -0.74
CA PHE A 194 -8.93 28.20 0.49
C PHE A 194 -8.86 26.74 0.94
N LYS A 195 -8.53 26.51 2.21
CA LYS A 195 -8.46 25.15 2.78
C LYS A 195 -9.85 24.52 2.92
N ARG A 196 -10.89 25.33 3.08
CA ARG A 196 -12.26 24.87 3.29
C ARG A 196 -13.19 25.53 2.30
N CYS A 197 -14.01 24.70 1.68
CA CYS A 197 -15.09 25.08 0.79
C CYS A 197 -16.21 24.06 0.91
N THR A 198 -17.27 24.21 0.14
CA THR A 198 -18.34 23.23 0.06
C THR A 198 -17.81 21.83 -0.27
N GLY A 199 -16.83 21.75 -1.17
CA GLY A 199 -16.16 20.51 -1.53
C GLY A 199 -15.54 19.77 -0.35
N SER A 200 -15.12 20.44 0.71
CA SER A 200 -14.55 19.81 1.90
C SER A 200 -15.50 18.86 2.65
N TRP A 201 -16.80 18.95 2.39
CA TRP A 201 -17.79 17.99 2.88
C TRP A 201 -17.85 16.70 2.05
N MET A 202 -17.31 16.73 0.83
CA MET A 202 -17.21 15.60 -0.09
C MET A 202 -15.76 15.10 -0.26
N GLU A 203 -14.81 15.69 0.43
CA GLU A 203 -13.39 15.34 0.43
C GLU A 203 -12.95 14.94 1.84
N ASP A 204 -13.68 13.95 2.40
CA ASP A 204 -13.51 13.49 3.78
C ASP A 204 -12.72 12.17 3.85
N GLN A 205 -11.82 11.95 2.91
CA GLN A 205 -10.99 10.76 2.83
C GLN A 205 -10.14 10.56 4.09
N ASP A 206 -9.84 9.31 4.40
CA ASP A 206 -8.90 8.91 5.45
C ASP A 206 -7.46 9.28 5.07
N PHE A 207 -7.13 10.56 5.28
CA PHE A 207 -5.83 11.10 4.93
C PHE A 207 -5.51 12.41 5.68
N TRP A 208 -4.27 12.90 5.54
CA TRP A 208 -3.90 14.22 6.04
C TRP A 208 -4.74 15.33 5.42
N ARG A 209 -5.22 16.25 6.24
CA ARG A 209 -6.04 17.41 5.81
C ARG A 209 -5.11 18.54 5.39
N PHE A 210 -4.58 18.43 4.18
CA PHE A 210 -3.69 19.42 3.60
C PHE A 210 -4.46 20.58 2.94
N SER A 211 -3.72 21.47 2.34
CA SER A 211 -4.14 22.46 1.35
C SER A 211 -2.90 22.92 0.59
N GLY A 212 -3.07 23.26 -0.68
CA GLY A 212 -1.93 23.67 -1.46
C GLY A 212 -2.17 23.62 -2.96
N ILE A 213 -1.14 23.96 -3.69
CA ILE A 213 -1.05 23.74 -5.14
C ILE A 213 -0.18 22.51 -5.32
N HIS A 214 -0.77 21.32 -5.12
CA HIS A 214 -0.01 20.06 -5.00
C HIS A 214 0.34 19.42 -6.33
N ARG A 215 -0.22 19.90 -7.44
CA ARG A 215 0.13 19.48 -8.81
C ARG A 215 0.58 20.67 -9.63
N SER A 216 1.15 20.40 -10.80
CA SER A 216 1.77 21.42 -11.67
C SER A 216 0.81 22.53 -12.10
N VAL A 217 1.37 23.71 -12.27
CA VAL A 217 0.73 24.89 -12.84
C VAL A 217 1.37 25.20 -14.19
N SER A 218 0.57 25.38 -15.23
CA SER A 218 1.06 25.69 -16.56
C SER A 218 0.17 26.64 -17.34
N LEU A 219 0.75 27.30 -18.33
CA LEU A 219 0.03 28.03 -19.36
C LEU A 219 0.02 27.21 -20.64
N HIS A 220 -1.17 27.05 -21.21
CA HIS A 220 -1.39 26.40 -22.49
C HIS A 220 -1.74 27.46 -23.53
N PHE A 221 -1.05 27.42 -24.68
CA PHE A 221 -1.27 28.33 -25.80
C PHE A 221 -1.99 27.58 -26.91
N TYR A 222 -3.30 27.78 -27.02
CA TYR A 222 -4.11 27.12 -28.02
C TYR A 222 -4.06 27.87 -29.36
N PRO A 223 -3.72 27.16 -30.47
CA PRO A 223 -3.82 27.76 -31.81
C PRO A 223 -5.26 28.15 -32.15
N GLU A 224 -5.44 28.93 -33.24
CA GLU A 224 -6.77 29.35 -33.71
C GLU A 224 -7.72 28.18 -33.91
N THR A 225 -7.22 27.06 -34.42
CA THR A 225 -7.92 25.78 -34.45
C THR A 225 -7.19 24.79 -33.56
N HIS A 226 -7.78 24.43 -32.45
CA HIS A 226 -7.21 23.57 -31.41
C HIS A 226 -8.05 22.31 -31.24
N LEU A 227 -7.41 21.14 -31.15
CA LEU A 227 -8.05 19.89 -30.76
C LEU A 227 -8.32 19.93 -29.25
N TYR A 228 -9.50 20.34 -28.90
CA TYR A 228 -9.89 20.54 -27.52
C TYR A 228 -10.13 19.25 -26.76
N ASP A 229 -10.75 18.26 -27.41
CA ASP A 229 -11.06 16.96 -26.83
C ASP A 229 -10.90 15.83 -27.85
N LEU A 230 -10.23 14.79 -27.42
CA LEU A 230 -10.03 13.56 -28.17
C LEU A 230 -10.62 12.38 -27.38
N ARG A 231 -11.58 11.67 -27.97
CA ARG A 231 -12.08 10.42 -27.40
C ARG A 231 -11.71 9.27 -28.31
N VAL A 232 -11.11 8.21 -27.74
CA VAL A 232 -10.71 7.00 -28.44
C VAL A 232 -11.46 5.81 -27.86
N ARG A 233 -12.05 4.97 -28.72
CA ARG A 233 -12.62 3.68 -28.37
C ARG A 233 -12.05 2.60 -29.25
N THR A 234 -11.91 1.40 -28.73
CA THR A 234 -11.25 0.26 -29.39
C THR A 234 -12.11 -1.01 -29.35
N PRO A 235 -13.36 -0.98 -29.84
CA PRO A 235 -14.23 -2.16 -29.79
C PRO A 235 -13.61 -3.33 -30.55
N LEU A 236 -13.77 -4.53 -29.97
CA LEU A 236 -13.34 -5.79 -30.53
C LEU A 236 -14.53 -6.61 -30.98
N THR A 237 -14.43 -7.31 -32.10
CA THR A 237 -15.45 -8.21 -32.64
C THR A 237 -14.85 -9.55 -33.04
N ASP A 238 -15.69 -10.48 -33.54
CA ASP A 238 -15.29 -11.80 -34.02
C ASP A 238 -14.40 -12.55 -33.00
N ASN A 239 -14.89 -12.64 -31.76
CA ASN A 239 -14.18 -13.28 -30.66
C ASN A 239 -12.79 -12.63 -30.40
N TYR A 240 -12.77 -11.30 -30.35
CA TYR A 240 -11.60 -10.44 -30.05
C TYR A 240 -10.48 -10.47 -31.12
N THR A 241 -10.76 -10.96 -32.33
CA THR A 241 -9.79 -11.05 -33.43
C THR A 241 -9.80 -9.84 -34.38
N ARG A 242 -10.89 -9.06 -34.38
CA ARG A 242 -11.04 -7.84 -35.18
C ARG A 242 -11.13 -6.62 -34.27
N ALA A 243 -10.30 -5.65 -34.51
CA ALA A 243 -10.24 -4.42 -33.73
C ALA A 243 -10.65 -3.22 -34.58
N THR A 244 -11.48 -2.37 -34.02
CA THR A 244 -11.87 -1.09 -34.65
C THR A 244 -11.27 0.06 -33.82
N LEU A 245 -10.70 1.05 -34.45
CA LEU A 245 -10.35 2.33 -33.86
C LEU A 245 -11.48 3.33 -34.17
N GLU A 246 -12.13 3.80 -33.12
CA GLU A 246 -13.14 4.86 -33.20
C GLU A 246 -12.59 6.12 -32.51
N THR A 247 -12.64 7.26 -33.21
CA THR A 247 -12.18 8.53 -32.69
C THR A 247 -13.24 9.61 -32.83
N ARG A 248 -13.44 10.38 -31.76
CA ARG A 248 -14.21 11.62 -31.79
C ARG A 248 -13.26 12.79 -31.55
N LEU A 249 -13.23 13.72 -32.47
CA LEU A 249 -12.43 14.93 -32.41
C LEU A 249 -13.34 16.13 -32.17
N ARG A 250 -13.14 16.84 -31.07
CA ARG A 250 -13.81 18.13 -30.80
C ARG A 250 -12.77 19.24 -30.90
N VAL A 251 -13.02 20.16 -31.82
CA VAL A 251 -12.11 21.29 -32.05
C VAL A 251 -12.72 22.59 -31.56
N MET A 252 -11.88 23.50 -31.09
CA MET A 252 -12.21 24.89 -30.78
C MET A 252 -11.64 25.78 -31.86
N GLY A 253 -12.31 26.89 -32.17
CA GLY A 253 -11.87 27.90 -33.13
C GLY A 253 -12.74 28.01 -34.36
N ALA A 254 -12.46 29.01 -35.18
CA ALA A 254 -13.29 29.40 -36.32
C ALA A 254 -12.77 28.85 -37.67
N SER A 255 -11.51 28.48 -37.77
CA SER A 255 -10.89 28.01 -39.03
C SER A 255 -10.97 26.50 -39.15
N LEU A 256 -11.83 26.03 -40.05
CA LEU A 256 -12.00 24.62 -40.33
C LEU A 256 -11.01 24.20 -41.43
N GLY A 257 -10.03 23.38 -41.07
CA GLY A 257 -9.03 22.80 -41.97
C GLY A 257 -9.22 21.29 -42.13
N LYS A 258 -8.15 20.53 -41.96
CA LYS A 258 -8.16 19.06 -41.98
C LYS A 258 -7.46 18.49 -40.76
N ALA A 259 -7.91 17.34 -40.31
CA ALA A 259 -7.19 16.45 -39.39
C ALA A 259 -6.64 15.25 -40.18
N LYS A 260 -5.35 14.97 -40.04
CA LYS A 260 -4.69 13.73 -40.47
C LYS A 260 -4.43 12.88 -39.25
N LEU A 261 -5.06 11.70 -39.19
CA LEU A 261 -4.87 10.73 -38.13
C LEU A 261 -3.88 9.67 -38.60
N THR A 262 -2.95 9.29 -37.77
CA THR A 262 -1.98 8.22 -38.05
C THR A 262 -1.81 7.36 -36.81
N LEU A 263 -2.00 6.03 -36.95
CA LEU A 263 -1.74 5.06 -35.91
C LEU A 263 -0.40 4.35 -36.19
N THR A 264 0.50 4.37 -35.22
CA THR A 264 1.81 3.70 -35.32
C THR A 264 2.00 2.71 -34.18
N ASP A 265 2.75 1.63 -34.44
CA ASP A 265 3.19 0.71 -33.38
C ASP A 265 4.40 1.27 -32.61
N LYS A 266 4.86 0.52 -31.60
CA LYS A 266 6.00 0.89 -30.75
C LYS A 266 7.32 1.10 -31.54
N ALA A 267 7.46 0.44 -32.69
CA ALA A 267 8.61 0.59 -33.57
C ALA A 267 8.47 1.78 -34.54
N GLY A 268 7.38 2.53 -34.51
CA GLY A 268 7.10 3.65 -35.39
C GLY A 268 6.53 3.26 -36.74
N LYS A 269 6.22 1.96 -36.95
CA LYS A 269 5.61 1.50 -38.21
C LYS A 269 4.14 1.97 -38.25
N THR A 270 3.77 2.65 -39.33
CA THR A 270 2.39 3.05 -39.59
C THR A 270 1.52 1.84 -39.92
N LEU A 271 0.47 1.67 -39.15
CA LEU A 271 -0.56 0.65 -39.34
C LEU A 271 -1.75 1.18 -40.12
N TRP A 272 -2.08 2.44 -39.91
CA TRP A 272 -3.23 3.08 -40.51
C TRP A 272 -3.07 4.60 -40.58
N THR A 273 -3.71 5.21 -41.57
CA THR A 273 -3.80 6.67 -41.71
C THR A 273 -5.14 7.06 -42.37
N ALA A 274 -5.67 8.19 -41.96
CA ALA A 274 -6.85 8.79 -42.59
C ALA A 274 -6.76 10.32 -42.56
N GLU A 275 -7.43 10.97 -43.51
CA GLU A 275 -7.63 12.42 -43.50
C GLU A 275 -9.14 12.72 -43.34
N LYS A 276 -9.45 13.66 -42.50
CA LYS A 276 -10.82 14.12 -42.24
C LYS A 276 -10.88 15.64 -42.40
N PRO A 277 -11.69 16.18 -43.33
CA PRO A 277 -12.02 17.58 -43.33
C PRO A 277 -12.77 17.96 -42.06
N LEU A 278 -12.39 19.03 -41.41
CA LEU A 278 -13.06 19.61 -40.24
C LEU A 278 -14.14 20.57 -40.73
N THR A 279 -15.34 20.06 -40.95
CA THR A 279 -16.50 20.82 -41.43
C THR A 279 -17.47 21.24 -40.30
N ALA A 280 -17.22 20.72 -39.12
CA ALA A 280 -17.93 21.03 -37.87
C ALA A 280 -17.00 20.99 -36.69
N LEU A 281 -17.43 21.52 -35.56
CA LEU A 281 -16.66 21.49 -34.31
C LEU A 281 -16.48 20.07 -33.76
N GLU A 282 -17.26 19.10 -34.22
CA GLU A 282 -17.16 17.70 -33.88
C GLU A 282 -17.05 16.83 -35.12
N SER A 283 -16.12 15.89 -35.12
CA SER A 283 -15.85 15.00 -36.24
C SER A 283 -15.59 13.59 -35.74
N TYR A 284 -16.04 12.58 -36.52
CA TYR A 284 -15.88 11.15 -36.18
C TYR A 284 -15.08 10.45 -37.29
N VAL A 285 -14.17 9.58 -36.86
CA VAL A 285 -13.42 8.68 -37.74
C VAL A 285 -13.46 7.28 -37.14
N SER A 286 -13.80 6.29 -37.95
CA SER A 286 -13.80 4.89 -37.53
C SER A 286 -13.13 4.04 -38.60
N ALA A 287 -12.30 3.09 -38.20
CA ALA A 287 -11.63 2.17 -39.11
C ALA A 287 -11.28 0.85 -38.43
N GLU A 288 -11.36 -0.23 -39.19
CA GLU A 288 -10.82 -1.52 -38.75
C GLU A 288 -9.30 -1.50 -38.88
N ILE A 289 -8.60 -1.93 -37.83
CA ILE A 289 -7.13 -1.97 -37.77
C ILE A 289 -6.69 -3.44 -37.70
N PRO A 290 -6.14 -3.98 -38.79
CA PRO A 290 -5.73 -5.37 -38.84
C PRO A 290 -4.45 -5.62 -38.07
N GLY A 291 -4.34 -6.79 -37.43
CA GLY A 291 -3.09 -7.31 -36.86
C GLY A 291 -2.59 -6.59 -35.62
N VAL A 292 -3.49 -5.93 -34.87
CA VAL A 292 -3.12 -5.35 -33.57
C VAL A 292 -2.91 -6.43 -32.53
N LYS A 293 -1.98 -6.18 -31.61
CA LYS A 293 -1.83 -6.92 -30.36
C LYS A 293 -2.71 -6.25 -29.30
N LEU A 294 -3.43 -7.07 -28.54
CA LEU A 294 -4.31 -6.56 -27.50
C LEU A 294 -3.52 -6.08 -26.28
N TRP A 295 -4.10 -5.15 -25.58
CA TRP A 295 -3.56 -4.64 -24.31
C TRP A 295 -4.08 -5.46 -23.12
N SER A 296 -3.20 -5.79 -22.19
CA SER A 296 -3.50 -6.31 -20.86
C SER A 296 -2.40 -5.89 -19.88
N ALA A 297 -2.60 -6.08 -18.57
CA ALA A 297 -1.54 -5.83 -17.57
C ALA A 297 -0.33 -6.76 -17.70
N GLU A 298 -0.49 -7.93 -18.35
CA GLU A 298 0.59 -8.86 -18.65
C GLU A 298 1.32 -8.50 -19.95
N GLU A 299 0.57 -8.03 -20.94
CA GLU A 299 1.07 -7.60 -22.24
C GLU A 299 0.57 -6.19 -22.57
N PRO A 300 1.21 -5.13 -22.06
CA PRO A 300 0.76 -3.75 -22.25
C PRO A 300 1.12 -3.22 -23.63
N ASN A 301 0.49 -3.77 -24.66
CA ASN A 301 0.70 -3.40 -26.05
C ASN A 301 0.03 -2.06 -26.36
N LEU A 302 0.83 -1.02 -26.57
CA LEU A 302 0.38 0.34 -26.86
C LEU A 302 0.77 0.75 -28.28
N TYR A 303 -0.13 1.53 -28.88
CA TYR A 303 0.04 2.21 -30.16
C TYR A 303 0.01 3.72 -29.92
N THR A 304 0.57 4.49 -30.84
CA THR A 304 0.53 5.95 -30.78
C THR A 304 -0.43 6.47 -31.84
N LEU A 305 -1.48 7.15 -31.42
CA LEU A 305 -2.35 7.90 -32.29
C LEU A 305 -1.85 9.35 -32.38
N THR A 306 -1.44 9.76 -33.57
CA THR A 306 -1.05 11.14 -33.88
C THR A 306 -2.12 11.80 -34.72
N VAL A 307 -2.60 12.96 -34.29
CA VAL A 307 -3.56 13.80 -35.02
C VAL A 307 -2.87 15.09 -35.40
N VAL A 308 -2.70 15.34 -36.71
CA VAL A 308 -2.10 16.57 -37.23
C VAL A 308 -3.21 17.45 -37.77
N LEU A 309 -3.37 18.63 -37.19
CA LEU A 309 -4.30 19.64 -37.64
C LEU A 309 -3.61 20.57 -38.65
N THR A 310 -4.30 20.87 -39.76
CA THR A 310 -3.88 21.85 -40.73
C THR A 310 -4.97 22.88 -41.03
N ASN A 311 -4.57 24.12 -41.28
CA ASN A 311 -5.47 25.17 -41.68
C ASN A 311 -5.92 24.99 -43.15
N ALA A 312 -6.78 25.88 -43.65
CA ALA A 312 -7.28 25.88 -45.00
C ALA A 312 -6.15 26.02 -46.09
N GLN A 313 -5.01 26.55 -45.74
CA GLN A 313 -3.81 26.69 -46.56
C GLN A 313 -2.90 25.47 -46.54
N GLY A 314 -3.24 24.43 -45.73
CA GLY A 314 -2.47 23.21 -45.59
C GLY A 314 -1.25 23.34 -44.67
N GLN A 315 -1.13 24.41 -43.91
CA GLN A 315 -0.08 24.58 -42.92
C GLN A 315 -0.47 23.85 -41.63
N VAL A 316 0.48 23.16 -41.02
CA VAL A 316 0.30 22.51 -39.71
C VAL A 316 0.07 23.57 -38.64
N THR A 317 -1.00 23.43 -37.88
CA THR A 317 -1.35 24.33 -36.78
C THR A 317 -1.13 23.68 -35.43
N GLU A 318 -1.29 22.34 -35.38
CA GLU A 318 -1.15 21.60 -34.14
C GLU A 318 -0.89 20.10 -34.43
N VAL A 319 -0.17 19.46 -33.55
CA VAL A 319 0.04 18.00 -33.52
C VAL A 319 -0.37 17.48 -32.14
N CYS A 320 -1.30 16.55 -32.10
CA CYS A 320 -1.73 15.92 -30.86
C CYS A 320 -1.35 14.46 -30.82
N ARG A 321 -1.01 13.94 -29.65
CA ARG A 321 -0.69 12.52 -29.44
C ARG A 321 -1.37 11.95 -28.24
N THR A 322 -1.80 10.70 -28.36
CA THR A 322 -2.24 9.86 -27.25
C THR A 322 -1.84 8.42 -27.47
N LYS A 323 -1.69 7.65 -26.39
CA LYS A 323 -1.49 6.20 -26.45
C LYS A 323 -2.83 5.51 -26.62
N VAL A 324 -2.84 4.38 -27.33
CA VAL A 324 -4.03 3.57 -27.60
C VAL A 324 -3.72 2.12 -27.30
N GLY A 325 -4.48 1.53 -26.39
CA GLY A 325 -4.48 0.09 -26.13
C GLY A 325 -5.76 -0.53 -26.63
N PHE A 326 -5.65 -1.55 -27.48
CA PHE A 326 -6.83 -2.29 -27.97
C PHE A 326 -7.22 -3.35 -26.95
N ARG A 327 -8.36 -3.20 -26.31
CA ARG A 327 -8.87 -4.15 -25.35
C ARG A 327 -10.38 -4.07 -25.24
N GLN A 328 -11.02 -5.13 -24.76
CA GLN A 328 -12.42 -5.15 -24.39
C GLN A 328 -12.55 -5.67 -22.96
N PHE A 329 -13.23 -4.90 -22.12
CA PHE A 329 -13.57 -5.28 -20.77
C PHE A 329 -15.09 -5.32 -20.65
N GLU A 330 -15.60 -6.44 -20.16
CA GLU A 330 -17.05 -6.68 -20.17
C GLU A 330 -17.49 -7.64 -19.08
N MET A 331 -18.75 -7.58 -18.73
CA MET A 331 -19.41 -8.60 -17.92
C MET A 331 -19.91 -9.71 -18.81
N LYS A 332 -19.43 -10.94 -18.64
CA LYS A 332 -19.83 -12.12 -19.39
C LYS A 332 -20.17 -13.25 -18.41
N ASP A 333 -21.42 -13.74 -18.50
CA ASP A 333 -21.91 -14.80 -17.61
C ASP A 333 -21.69 -14.48 -16.12
N LYS A 334 -21.95 -13.23 -15.70
CA LYS A 334 -21.73 -12.71 -14.33
C LYS A 334 -20.26 -12.63 -13.90
N ILE A 335 -19.31 -12.66 -14.81
CA ILE A 335 -17.88 -12.63 -14.57
C ILE A 335 -17.25 -11.47 -15.34
N MET A 336 -16.41 -10.70 -14.71
CA MET A 336 -15.61 -9.67 -15.38
C MET A 336 -14.54 -10.32 -16.24
N CYS A 337 -14.55 -10.00 -17.52
CA CYS A 337 -13.61 -10.54 -18.49
C CYS A 337 -12.87 -9.42 -19.24
N LEU A 338 -11.57 -9.59 -19.40
CA LEU A 338 -10.73 -8.80 -20.29
C LEU A 338 -10.35 -9.66 -21.50
N ASN A 339 -10.63 -9.17 -22.71
CA ASN A 339 -10.34 -9.88 -23.95
C ASN A 339 -10.84 -11.33 -23.93
N GLY A 340 -12.01 -11.54 -23.31
CA GLY A 340 -12.66 -12.84 -23.17
C GLY A 340 -12.12 -13.76 -22.08
N LYS A 341 -11.13 -13.34 -21.30
CA LYS A 341 -10.58 -14.11 -20.18
C LYS A 341 -11.04 -13.52 -18.84
N ARG A 342 -11.44 -14.40 -17.90
CA ARG A 342 -11.74 -14.02 -16.52
C ARG A 342 -10.51 -13.39 -15.90
N ILE A 343 -10.65 -12.20 -15.33
CA ILE A 343 -9.57 -11.57 -14.55
C ILE A 343 -9.81 -11.72 -13.06
N VAL A 344 -8.72 -11.63 -12.30
CA VAL A 344 -8.72 -11.52 -10.84
C VAL A 344 -7.86 -10.32 -10.46
N PHE A 345 -8.37 -9.47 -9.57
CA PHE A 345 -7.64 -8.33 -9.07
C PHE A 345 -6.74 -8.76 -7.90
N HIS A 346 -5.46 -8.81 -8.14
CA HIS A 346 -4.41 -8.84 -7.12
C HIS A 346 -3.99 -7.40 -6.85
N GLY A 347 -4.85 -6.66 -6.15
CA GLY A 347 -4.84 -5.21 -6.07
C GLY A 347 -4.37 -4.63 -4.75
N VAL A 348 -4.05 -3.33 -4.81
CA VAL A 348 -3.83 -2.47 -3.65
C VAL A 348 -4.61 -1.18 -3.81
N ASN A 349 -5.07 -0.62 -2.70
CA ASN A 349 -5.49 0.78 -2.62
C ASN A 349 -4.24 1.65 -2.54
N ARG A 350 -4.23 2.79 -3.22
CA ARG A 350 -3.05 3.65 -3.26
C ARG A 350 -3.43 5.12 -3.16
N HIS A 351 -3.00 5.75 -2.06
CA HIS A 351 -2.93 7.21 -1.97
C HIS A 351 -1.73 7.77 -2.76
N GLU A 352 -1.88 8.94 -3.37
CA GLU A 352 -0.73 9.76 -3.79
C GLU A 352 -0.09 10.35 -2.54
N PHE A 353 1.05 9.79 -2.13
CA PHE A 353 1.70 10.16 -0.89
C PHE A 353 3.24 10.03 -0.96
N ASP A 354 3.90 11.06 -0.45
CA ASP A 354 5.35 11.12 -0.21
C ASP A 354 5.58 11.58 1.23
N CYS A 355 6.40 10.84 2.00
CA CYS A 355 6.67 11.15 3.40
C CYS A 355 7.36 12.50 3.62
N ASP A 356 7.97 13.08 2.59
CA ASP A 356 8.69 14.35 2.64
C ASP A 356 7.89 15.52 2.01
N ARG A 357 6.90 15.23 1.15
CA ARG A 357 6.22 16.24 0.33
C ARG A 357 4.68 16.17 0.37
N GLY A 358 4.12 15.29 1.19
CA GLY A 358 2.67 15.07 1.21
C GLY A 358 2.16 14.43 -0.09
N ARG A 359 1.20 15.08 -0.79
CA ARG A 359 0.61 14.55 -2.04
C ARG A 359 1.36 14.92 -3.31
N VAL A 360 2.49 15.62 -3.19
CA VAL A 360 3.28 16.01 -4.37
C VAL A 360 4.06 14.82 -4.89
N MET A 361 3.60 14.25 -5.99
CA MET A 361 4.23 13.09 -6.64
C MET A 361 5.32 13.52 -7.62
N THR A 362 6.39 12.74 -7.68
CA THR A 362 7.44 12.89 -8.68
C THR A 362 7.47 11.70 -9.62
N HIS A 363 8.00 11.90 -10.84
CA HIS A 363 8.18 10.80 -11.81
C HIS A 363 8.92 9.61 -11.19
N ASP A 364 10.06 9.87 -10.52
CA ASP A 364 10.89 8.79 -9.95
C ASP A 364 10.14 8.00 -8.87
N LEU A 365 9.30 8.68 -8.09
CA LEU A 365 8.49 8.02 -7.06
C LEU A 365 7.38 7.16 -7.67
N LEU A 366 6.71 7.65 -8.73
CA LEU A 366 5.72 6.86 -9.46
C LEU A 366 6.34 5.62 -10.10
N ILE A 367 7.51 5.76 -10.74
CA ILE A 367 8.27 4.63 -11.30
C ILE A 367 8.66 3.63 -10.20
N ARG A 368 9.10 4.11 -9.03
CA ARG A 368 9.44 3.26 -7.90
C ARG A 368 8.22 2.46 -7.44
N ASP A 369 7.09 3.15 -7.20
CA ASP A 369 5.85 2.51 -6.75
C ASP A 369 5.39 1.42 -7.73
N ILE A 370 5.35 1.71 -9.03
CA ILE A 370 4.93 0.76 -10.07
C ILE A 370 5.88 -0.43 -10.16
N ARG A 371 7.19 -0.18 -10.12
CA ARG A 371 8.19 -1.26 -10.13
C ARG A 371 8.03 -2.18 -8.92
N ASP A 372 7.89 -1.61 -7.73
CA ASP A 372 7.77 -2.36 -6.50
C ASP A 372 6.45 -3.15 -6.45
N MET A 373 5.33 -2.57 -6.93
CA MET A 373 4.07 -3.30 -7.12
C MET A 373 4.22 -4.47 -8.09
N LYS A 374 4.83 -4.26 -9.26
CA LYS A 374 5.05 -5.34 -10.24
C LYS A 374 5.97 -6.45 -9.69
N ALA A 375 6.98 -6.10 -8.90
CA ALA A 375 7.86 -7.06 -8.22
C ALA A 375 7.14 -7.87 -7.12
N MET A 376 6.03 -7.35 -6.61
CA MET A 376 5.15 -8.04 -5.66
C MET A 376 3.97 -8.77 -6.34
N ASN A 377 3.96 -8.89 -7.66
CA ASN A 377 2.89 -9.49 -8.46
C ASN A 377 1.54 -8.78 -8.34
N ILE A 378 1.53 -7.53 -7.90
CA ILE A 378 0.34 -6.70 -7.90
C ILE A 378 0.00 -6.36 -9.36
N ASN A 379 -1.25 -6.61 -9.75
CA ASN A 379 -1.74 -6.37 -11.10
C ASN A 379 -2.75 -5.24 -11.20
N ALA A 380 -3.22 -4.71 -10.07
CA ALA A 380 -4.30 -3.71 -10.03
C ALA A 380 -4.09 -2.66 -8.94
N VAL A 381 -4.61 -1.45 -9.19
CA VAL A 381 -4.65 -0.34 -8.23
C VAL A 381 -6.05 0.25 -8.21
N ARG A 382 -6.59 0.51 -7.01
CA ARG A 382 -7.70 1.43 -6.82
C ARG A 382 -7.14 2.77 -6.38
N THR A 383 -7.49 3.83 -7.11
CA THR A 383 -7.02 5.19 -6.81
C THR A 383 -7.81 5.77 -5.65
N CYS A 384 -7.58 5.25 -4.47
CA CYS A 384 -8.33 5.60 -3.26
C CYS A 384 -8.02 7.04 -2.81
N HIS A 385 -8.95 7.94 -2.67
CA HIS A 385 -10.34 7.93 -3.12
C HIS A 385 -10.54 9.16 -3.99
N TYR A 386 -9.69 9.31 -5.00
CA TYR A 386 -9.64 10.46 -5.92
C TYR A 386 -8.83 10.15 -7.18
N PRO A 387 -9.08 10.85 -8.29
CA PRO A 387 -8.28 10.68 -9.50
C PRO A 387 -6.82 11.05 -9.27
N ASN A 388 -5.91 10.14 -9.63
CA ASN A 388 -4.47 10.38 -9.53
C ASN A 388 -3.96 11.33 -10.62
N THR A 389 -2.67 11.66 -10.62
CA THR A 389 -2.04 12.43 -11.69
C THR A 389 -2.15 11.71 -13.03
N SER A 390 -2.33 12.43 -14.14
CA SER A 390 -2.38 11.82 -15.48
C SER A 390 -1.14 10.97 -15.81
N GLU A 391 0.00 11.32 -15.22
CA GLU A 391 1.23 10.55 -15.39
C GLU A 391 1.11 9.15 -14.82
N PHE A 392 0.45 8.97 -13.68
CA PHE A 392 0.23 7.65 -13.10
C PHE A 392 -0.52 6.72 -14.05
N TYR A 393 -1.60 7.19 -14.68
CA TYR A 393 -2.35 6.37 -15.64
C TYR A 393 -1.53 6.04 -16.89
N ARG A 394 -0.74 7.00 -17.42
CA ARG A 394 0.18 6.73 -18.53
C ARG A 394 1.20 5.64 -18.18
N LEU A 395 1.73 5.66 -16.98
CA LEU A 395 2.65 4.63 -16.49
C LEU A 395 1.95 3.29 -16.27
N CYS A 396 0.70 3.29 -15.78
CA CYS A 396 -0.12 2.08 -15.68
C CYS A 396 -0.42 1.49 -17.07
N ASP A 397 -0.69 2.32 -18.07
CA ASP A 397 -0.86 1.91 -19.46
C ASP A 397 0.40 1.24 -20.01
N GLU A 398 1.57 1.83 -19.71
CA GLU A 398 2.87 1.40 -20.26
C GLU A 398 3.41 0.14 -19.57
N TYR A 399 3.31 0.05 -18.25
CA TYR A 399 3.88 -1.05 -17.47
C TYR A 399 2.89 -2.15 -17.11
N GLY A 400 1.61 -1.94 -17.40
CA GLY A 400 0.56 -2.93 -17.23
C GLY A 400 0.09 -3.07 -15.79
N LEU A 401 -0.77 -2.15 -15.34
CA LEU A 401 -1.58 -2.27 -14.13
C LEU A 401 -3.04 -2.00 -14.49
N TYR A 402 -3.96 -2.77 -13.96
CA TYR A 402 -5.39 -2.46 -14.03
C TYR A 402 -5.73 -1.37 -13.03
N VAL A 403 -6.68 -0.51 -13.36
CA VAL A 403 -7.07 0.61 -12.49
C VAL A 403 -8.58 0.63 -12.29
N ILE A 404 -8.99 0.78 -11.03
CA ILE A 404 -10.28 1.34 -10.66
C ILE A 404 -10.03 2.83 -10.42
N ASP A 405 -10.55 3.67 -11.30
CA ASP A 405 -10.43 5.13 -11.20
C ASP A 405 -11.62 5.68 -10.43
N GLU A 406 -11.32 6.42 -9.35
CA GLU A 406 -12.35 6.78 -8.37
C GLU A 406 -12.57 8.28 -8.30
N ALA A 407 -13.85 8.69 -8.34
CA ALA A 407 -14.25 10.08 -8.20
C ALA A 407 -13.90 10.61 -6.80
N ASN A 408 -13.49 11.86 -6.74
CA ASN A 408 -13.16 12.56 -5.49
C ASN A 408 -14.43 12.88 -4.68
N ILE A 409 -15.04 11.82 -4.11
CA ILE A 409 -16.26 11.90 -3.31
C ILE A 409 -16.13 10.92 -2.15
N GLU A 410 -16.01 11.49 -0.95
CA GLU A 410 -16.10 10.77 0.31
C GLU A 410 -16.75 11.66 1.37
N THR A 411 -17.70 11.09 2.13
CA THR A 411 -18.49 11.85 3.10
C THR A 411 -18.69 11.09 4.40
N HIS A 412 -17.67 10.32 4.82
CA HIS A 412 -17.74 9.35 5.92
C HIS A 412 -18.30 9.98 7.20
N GLY A 413 -17.80 11.16 7.59
CA GLY A 413 -18.27 11.87 8.77
C GLY A 413 -19.74 12.29 8.74
N SER A 414 -20.37 12.39 7.54
CA SER A 414 -21.76 12.82 7.43
C SER A 414 -22.76 11.75 7.85
N TRP A 415 -22.42 10.48 7.80
CA TRP A 415 -23.31 9.37 8.17
C TRP A 415 -22.89 8.64 9.45
N GLN A 416 -21.97 9.22 10.21
CA GLN A 416 -21.65 8.71 11.54
C GLN A 416 -22.89 8.77 12.48
N PRO A 417 -23.00 7.90 13.49
CA PRO A 417 -24.20 7.79 14.32
C PRO A 417 -24.68 9.06 15.00
N MET A 418 -23.86 10.09 15.08
CA MET A 418 -24.20 11.37 15.70
C MET A 418 -24.84 12.38 14.74
N HIS A 419 -24.92 12.08 13.44
CA HIS A 419 -25.49 13.02 12.46
C HIS A 419 -26.84 12.50 11.91
N ASP A 420 -27.85 13.34 11.97
CA ASP A 420 -29.18 13.06 11.40
C ASP A 420 -29.27 13.42 9.89
N TRP A 421 -28.13 13.66 9.23
CA TRP A 421 -28.09 14.10 7.84
C TRP A 421 -26.92 13.46 7.09
N VAL A 422 -27.15 13.13 5.85
CA VAL A 422 -26.17 12.54 4.95
C VAL A 422 -26.03 13.43 3.72
N VAL A 423 -24.82 13.61 3.22
CA VAL A 423 -24.52 14.23 1.94
C VAL A 423 -23.71 13.22 1.11
N PRO A 424 -23.87 13.18 -0.22
CA PRO A 424 -24.87 13.91 -1.01
C PRO A 424 -26.30 13.33 -0.94
N ASP A 425 -26.48 12.02 -0.70
CA ASP A 425 -27.73 11.25 -0.61
C ASP A 425 -28.72 11.55 -1.78
N ASN A 426 -29.86 12.19 -1.46
CA ASN A 426 -30.90 12.61 -2.43
C ASN A 426 -31.06 14.13 -2.41
N ARG A 427 -29.99 14.88 -2.23
CA ARG A 427 -30.02 16.33 -2.06
C ARG A 427 -29.77 17.04 -3.38
N PRO A 428 -30.80 17.62 -4.01
CA PRO A 428 -30.69 18.20 -5.35
C PRO A 428 -29.67 19.35 -5.46
N GLU A 429 -29.36 20.02 -4.35
CA GLU A 429 -28.37 21.08 -4.31
C GLU A 429 -26.93 20.57 -4.46
N TRP A 430 -26.68 19.28 -4.17
CA TRP A 430 -25.36 18.63 -4.31
C TRP A 430 -25.18 17.89 -5.63
N GLN A 431 -26.26 17.56 -6.32
CA GLN A 431 -26.25 16.68 -7.50
C GLN A 431 -25.30 17.14 -8.59
N GLU A 432 -25.31 18.44 -8.92
CA GLU A 432 -24.44 18.97 -9.98
C GLU A 432 -22.94 18.95 -9.58
N ALA A 433 -22.62 19.18 -8.32
CA ALA A 433 -21.26 19.06 -7.80
C ALA A 433 -20.76 17.60 -7.88
N VAL A 434 -21.59 16.62 -7.51
CA VAL A 434 -21.29 15.18 -7.64
C VAL A 434 -21.04 14.80 -9.10
N LEU A 435 -21.95 15.21 -10.01
CA LEU A 435 -21.82 14.95 -11.45
C LEU A 435 -20.60 15.62 -12.06
N ALA A 436 -20.25 16.81 -11.61
CA ALA A 436 -19.08 17.54 -12.09
C ALA A 436 -17.77 16.82 -11.77
N ARG A 437 -17.60 16.30 -10.55
CA ARG A 437 -16.42 15.53 -10.12
C ARG A 437 -16.24 14.28 -10.98
N GLY A 438 -17.29 13.48 -11.13
CA GLY A 438 -17.21 12.29 -11.98
C GLY A 438 -17.02 12.61 -13.45
N ARG A 439 -17.60 13.72 -13.95
CA ARG A 439 -17.39 14.18 -15.33
C ARG A 439 -15.94 14.61 -15.56
N ALA A 440 -15.36 15.36 -14.67
CA ALA A 440 -13.98 15.83 -14.76
C ALA A 440 -13.01 14.63 -14.82
N MET A 441 -13.19 13.64 -13.96
CA MET A 441 -12.45 12.38 -13.99
C MET A 441 -12.60 11.66 -15.32
N LEU A 442 -13.84 11.31 -15.72
CA LEU A 442 -14.08 10.54 -16.93
C LEU A 442 -13.56 11.26 -18.19
N GLU A 443 -13.84 12.56 -18.33
CA GLU A 443 -13.44 13.28 -19.55
C GLU A 443 -11.92 13.42 -19.66
N ARG A 444 -11.19 13.53 -18.53
CA ARG A 444 -9.73 13.50 -18.51
C ARG A 444 -9.18 12.13 -18.89
N ASP A 445 -9.66 11.07 -18.23
CA ASP A 445 -9.00 9.78 -18.17
C ASP A 445 -9.55 8.73 -19.13
N LYS A 446 -10.63 9.03 -19.86
CA LYS A 446 -11.37 8.11 -20.76
C LYS A 446 -10.54 7.37 -21.82
N ASN A 447 -9.35 7.85 -22.16
CA ASN A 447 -8.51 7.24 -23.18
C ASN A 447 -7.49 6.22 -22.64
N HIS A 448 -7.34 6.10 -21.30
CA HIS A 448 -6.41 5.17 -20.68
C HIS A 448 -6.91 3.73 -20.71
N PRO A 449 -6.25 2.79 -21.42
CA PRO A 449 -6.64 1.39 -21.46
C PRO A 449 -6.52 0.68 -20.10
N CYS A 450 -5.70 1.16 -19.18
CA CYS A 450 -5.52 0.58 -17.85
C CYS A 450 -6.79 0.67 -16.99
N ILE A 451 -7.62 1.69 -17.17
CA ILE A 451 -8.85 1.88 -16.39
C ILE A 451 -9.89 0.87 -16.84
N LEU A 452 -10.35 0.02 -15.94
CA LEU A 452 -11.35 -1.00 -16.20
C LEU A 452 -12.71 -0.65 -15.57
N LEU A 453 -12.70 0.04 -14.43
CA LEU A 453 -13.93 0.47 -13.75
C LEU A 453 -13.88 1.96 -13.43
N TRP A 454 -15.03 2.61 -13.58
CA TRP A 454 -15.29 3.94 -13.03
C TRP A 454 -15.94 3.78 -11.67
N SER A 455 -15.35 4.35 -10.61
CA SER A 455 -15.90 4.31 -9.27
C SER A 455 -16.58 5.64 -8.92
N CYS A 456 -17.76 5.54 -8.30
CA CYS A 456 -18.55 6.71 -7.95
C CYS A 456 -18.04 7.47 -6.73
N GLY A 457 -17.08 6.92 -6.02
CA GLY A 457 -16.51 7.47 -4.77
C GLY A 457 -16.39 6.40 -3.70
N ASN A 458 -16.15 6.84 -2.49
CA ASN A 458 -15.93 6.05 -1.30
C ASN A 458 -16.86 6.50 -0.17
N GLU A 459 -17.22 5.61 0.72
CA GLU A 459 -17.89 5.82 2.02
C GLU A 459 -18.84 7.03 2.11
N SER A 460 -19.68 7.19 1.11
CA SER A 460 -20.65 8.26 1.01
C SER A 460 -22.10 7.77 1.18
N TRP A 461 -22.26 6.66 1.95
CA TRP A 461 -23.53 5.98 2.21
C TRP A 461 -24.16 5.45 0.90
N GLY A 462 -24.97 6.26 0.23
CA GLY A 462 -25.62 5.96 -1.04
C GLY A 462 -26.48 7.11 -1.53
N GLY A 463 -27.59 6.81 -2.18
CA GLY A 463 -28.56 7.80 -2.60
C GLY A 463 -28.64 8.04 -4.11
N LYS A 464 -29.56 8.95 -4.46
CA LYS A 464 -29.89 9.25 -5.85
C LYS A 464 -28.74 9.92 -6.59
N ASP A 465 -27.99 10.79 -5.92
CA ASP A 465 -26.96 11.60 -6.57
C ASP A 465 -25.82 10.71 -7.08
N LEU A 466 -25.39 9.71 -6.30
CA LEU A 466 -24.42 8.70 -6.73
C LEU A 466 -25.00 7.75 -7.79
N TYR A 467 -26.27 7.42 -7.69
CA TYR A 467 -26.94 6.63 -8.75
C TYR A 467 -26.92 7.38 -10.08
N GLU A 468 -27.28 8.67 -10.10
CA GLU A 468 -27.24 9.49 -11.34
C GLU A 468 -25.82 9.61 -11.89
N LEU A 469 -24.80 9.69 -11.03
CA LEU A 469 -23.40 9.64 -11.44
C LEU A 469 -23.09 8.30 -12.13
N SER A 470 -23.54 7.19 -11.57
CA SER A 470 -23.34 5.87 -12.18
C SER A 470 -23.99 5.76 -13.55
N GLN A 471 -25.21 6.34 -13.72
CA GLN A 471 -25.90 6.38 -15.00
C GLN A 471 -25.20 7.31 -16.00
N TYR A 472 -24.57 8.39 -15.52
CA TYR A 472 -23.72 9.24 -16.35
C TYR A 472 -22.54 8.44 -16.93
N TYR A 473 -21.82 7.67 -16.11
CA TYR A 473 -20.69 6.84 -16.58
C TYR A 473 -21.13 5.82 -17.64
N ARG A 474 -22.20 5.08 -17.42
CA ARG A 474 -22.70 4.09 -18.37
C ARG A 474 -23.11 4.70 -19.70
N ARG A 475 -23.71 5.88 -19.67
CA ARG A 475 -24.12 6.60 -20.87
C ARG A 475 -22.92 7.11 -21.67
N GLU A 476 -21.95 7.72 -20.97
CA GLU A 476 -20.79 8.33 -21.63
C GLU A 476 -19.72 7.32 -22.01
N ASP A 477 -19.54 6.27 -21.24
CA ASP A 477 -18.52 5.25 -21.51
C ASP A 477 -19.01 3.81 -21.24
N PRO A 478 -19.70 3.19 -22.17
CA PRO A 478 -20.15 1.81 -22.05
C PRO A 478 -19.01 0.76 -22.20
N THR A 479 -17.76 1.17 -22.32
CA THR A 479 -16.60 0.27 -22.47
C THR A 479 -15.96 -0.11 -21.16
N ARG A 480 -16.46 0.40 -20.03
CA ARG A 480 -16.04 0.13 -18.67
C ARG A 480 -17.24 -0.15 -17.79
N LEU A 481 -16.98 -0.89 -16.71
CA LEU A 481 -17.99 -1.15 -15.68
C LEU A 481 -17.98 -0.04 -14.64
N VAL A 482 -19.04 0.01 -13.84
CA VAL A 482 -19.20 0.99 -12.77
C VAL A 482 -19.11 0.29 -11.42
N HIS A 483 -18.36 0.91 -10.50
CA HIS A 483 -18.12 0.46 -9.14
C HIS A 483 -18.68 1.47 -8.14
N TYR A 484 -19.27 0.96 -7.06
CA TYR A 484 -19.55 1.69 -5.84
C TYR A 484 -19.86 0.71 -4.71
N GLU A 485 -19.12 0.80 -3.59
CA GLU A 485 -19.24 -0.12 -2.45
C GLU A 485 -20.42 0.21 -1.52
N GLY A 486 -20.78 1.49 -1.40
CA GLY A 486 -21.79 1.96 -0.45
C GLY A 486 -23.19 1.41 -0.71
N VAL A 487 -23.42 0.74 -1.84
CA VAL A 487 -24.66 -0.05 -2.08
C VAL A 487 -24.85 -1.15 -1.02
N ALA A 488 -23.75 -1.62 -0.42
CA ALA A 488 -23.83 -2.58 0.69
C ALA A 488 -24.47 -1.96 1.95
N ASN A 489 -24.28 -0.67 2.18
CA ASN A 489 -24.84 0.10 3.29
C ASN A 489 -26.25 0.64 2.95
N ASP A 490 -26.43 1.11 1.71
CA ASP A 490 -27.68 1.70 1.22
C ASP A 490 -28.17 1.01 -0.06
N PRO A 491 -29.01 -0.02 0.03
CA PRO A 491 -29.47 -0.77 -1.13
C PRO A 491 -30.65 -0.10 -1.88
N ARG A 492 -31.00 1.16 -1.62
CA ARG A 492 -32.11 1.85 -2.32
C ARG A 492 -31.91 1.92 -3.83
N TYR A 493 -30.63 2.00 -4.26
CA TYR A 493 -30.26 2.06 -5.69
C TYR A 493 -29.23 0.97 -6.02
N PRO A 494 -29.67 -0.32 -6.11
CA PRO A 494 -28.73 -1.44 -6.25
C PRO A 494 -27.96 -1.43 -7.58
N ASP A 495 -28.49 -0.74 -8.59
CA ASP A 495 -27.86 -0.61 -9.91
C ASP A 495 -26.84 0.54 -9.99
N THR A 496 -26.46 1.15 -8.87
CA THR A 496 -25.35 2.09 -8.82
C THR A 496 -24.02 1.39 -9.17
N THR A 497 -23.88 0.11 -8.87
CA THR A 497 -22.68 -0.68 -9.14
C THR A 497 -22.97 -1.89 -10.02
N ASP A 498 -22.03 -2.31 -10.87
CA ASP A 498 -22.10 -3.52 -11.68
C ASP A 498 -21.53 -4.76 -10.96
N VAL A 499 -20.82 -4.57 -9.88
CA VAL A 499 -20.17 -5.61 -9.07
C VAL A 499 -20.68 -5.56 -7.62
N HIS A 500 -20.70 -6.68 -6.93
CA HIS A 500 -20.89 -6.67 -5.49
C HIS A 500 -19.53 -6.35 -4.84
N SER A 501 -19.43 -5.16 -4.30
CA SER A 501 -18.21 -4.69 -3.64
C SER A 501 -18.45 -4.49 -2.14
N ASN A 502 -17.46 -4.82 -1.34
CA ASN A 502 -17.51 -4.66 0.10
C ASN A 502 -16.13 -4.31 0.64
N MET A 503 -16.11 -3.74 1.85
CA MET A 503 -14.90 -3.50 2.62
C MET A 503 -14.79 -4.53 3.74
N TYR A 504 -13.60 -5.06 3.95
CA TYR A 504 -13.23 -5.93 5.09
C TYR A 504 -14.20 -7.09 5.33
N ARG A 505 -14.85 -7.57 4.26
CA ARG A 505 -15.78 -8.69 4.37
C ARG A 505 -15.03 -9.97 4.66
N ARG A 506 -15.41 -10.68 5.73
CA ARG A 506 -14.79 -11.92 6.15
C ARG A 506 -15.04 -13.06 5.15
N VAL A 507 -14.06 -13.94 5.00
CA VAL A 507 -14.10 -15.07 4.05
C VAL A 507 -15.40 -15.88 4.14
N ALA A 508 -15.85 -16.24 5.35
CA ALA A 508 -17.09 -17.00 5.53
C ALA A 508 -18.33 -16.28 4.96
N SER A 509 -18.42 -14.97 5.14
CA SER A 509 -19.53 -14.18 4.60
C SER A 509 -19.45 -14.00 3.09
N ILE A 510 -18.25 -13.97 2.53
CA ILE A 510 -18.04 -13.96 1.08
C ILE A 510 -18.49 -15.30 0.49
N GLU A 511 -18.13 -16.42 1.12
CA GLU A 511 -18.56 -17.74 0.69
C GLU A 511 -20.08 -17.90 0.73
N GLU A 512 -20.74 -17.41 1.79
CA GLU A 512 -22.19 -17.39 1.89
C GLU A 512 -22.84 -16.63 0.73
N TYR A 513 -22.32 -15.44 0.40
CA TYR A 513 -22.79 -14.68 -0.76
C TYR A 513 -22.60 -15.46 -2.06
N LEU A 514 -21.44 -16.00 -2.32
CA LEU A 514 -21.11 -16.71 -3.56
C LEU A 514 -21.92 -18.00 -3.72
N GLN A 515 -22.24 -18.68 -2.61
CA GLN A 515 -23.08 -19.88 -2.59
C GLN A 515 -24.57 -19.57 -2.86
N SER A 516 -25.01 -18.34 -2.66
CA SER A 516 -26.39 -17.91 -2.94
C SER A 516 -26.73 -17.80 -4.43
N ASN A 517 -25.77 -18.08 -5.33
CA ASN A 517 -25.87 -17.87 -6.78
C ASN A 517 -26.26 -16.43 -7.15
N PRO A 518 -25.45 -15.45 -6.74
CA PRO A 518 -25.76 -14.04 -6.93
C PRO A 518 -25.76 -13.61 -8.40
N ASP A 519 -26.27 -12.41 -8.68
CA ASP A 519 -26.29 -11.84 -10.03
C ASP A 519 -25.04 -11.03 -10.38
N LYS A 520 -24.24 -10.63 -9.37
CA LYS A 520 -23.04 -9.82 -9.55
C LYS A 520 -21.82 -10.56 -9.02
N PRO A 521 -20.65 -10.45 -9.68
CA PRO A 521 -19.40 -10.98 -9.14
C PRO A 521 -19.00 -10.18 -7.89
N PHE A 522 -18.15 -10.80 -7.08
CA PHE A 522 -17.67 -10.22 -5.82
C PHE A 522 -16.23 -9.73 -5.95
N ILE A 523 -15.98 -8.52 -5.44
CA ILE A 523 -14.64 -8.00 -5.14
C ILE A 523 -14.62 -7.40 -3.73
N ASN A 524 -13.48 -7.51 -3.04
CA ASN A 524 -13.20 -6.65 -1.88
C ASN A 524 -12.53 -5.37 -2.38
N CYS A 525 -13.22 -4.23 -2.35
CA CYS A 525 -12.54 -2.97 -2.68
C CYS A 525 -11.51 -2.57 -1.62
N GLU A 526 -11.70 -3.07 -0.39
CA GLU A 526 -10.73 -2.99 0.68
C GLU A 526 -10.74 -4.28 1.49
N TYR A 527 -9.57 -4.84 1.77
CA TYR A 527 -9.42 -6.00 2.63
C TYR A 527 -8.01 -6.10 3.19
N THR A 528 -7.82 -6.98 4.16
CA THR A 528 -6.50 -7.25 4.73
C THR A 528 -5.83 -5.96 5.20
N HIS A 529 -6.51 -5.28 6.17
CA HIS A 529 -6.07 -3.99 6.71
C HIS A 529 -4.63 -4.06 7.22
N ALA A 530 -3.72 -3.39 6.49
CA ALA A 530 -2.29 -3.60 6.65
C ALA A 530 -1.63 -2.71 7.73
N MET A 531 -2.41 -2.21 8.68
CA MET A 531 -1.93 -1.35 9.77
C MET A 531 -0.93 -2.08 10.66
N GLY A 532 0.27 -1.54 10.78
CA GLY A 532 1.34 -2.12 11.59
C GLY A 532 1.68 -3.57 11.20
N ASN A 533 1.85 -4.45 12.18
CA ASN A 533 2.09 -5.87 11.98
C ASN A 533 0.78 -6.64 11.79
N SER A 534 0.39 -6.85 10.55
CA SER A 534 -0.92 -7.35 10.14
C SER A 534 -0.85 -8.19 8.86
N CYS A 535 -1.92 -8.23 8.07
CA CYS A 535 -2.09 -9.09 6.88
C CYS A 535 -2.14 -10.59 7.21
N GLY A 536 -2.51 -10.96 8.43
CA GLY A 536 -2.74 -12.35 8.81
C GLY A 536 -3.99 -12.91 8.15
N GLY A 537 -3.95 -14.14 7.66
CA GLY A 537 -5.07 -14.83 7.05
C GLY A 537 -5.34 -14.44 5.58
N MET A 538 -4.50 -13.67 4.94
CA MET A 538 -4.68 -13.27 3.53
C MET A 538 -4.79 -14.47 2.57
N SER A 539 -4.11 -15.57 2.86
CA SER A 539 -4.18 -16.80 2.06
C SER A 539 -5.59 -17.40 1.97
N LEU A 540 -6.44 -17.14 2.94
CA LEU A 540 -7.83 -17.61 2.93
C LEU A 540 -8.69 -16.89 1.87
N TYR A 541 -8.39 -15.62 1.61
CA TYR A 541 -9.04 -14.84 0.57
C TYR A 541 -8.58 -15.29 -0.82
N THR A 542 -7.28 -15.44 -1.03
CA THR A 542 -6.76 -15.88 -2.33
C THR A 542 -7.18 -17.32 -2.68
N ALA A 543 -7.42 -18.16 -1.68
CA ALA A 543 -7.99 -19.51 -1.91
C ALA A 543 -9.41 -19.50 -2.50
N LEU A 544 -10.17 -18.41 -2.36
CA LEU A 544 -11.50 -18.27 -2.95
C LEU A 544 -11.45 -18.13 -4.47
N GLU A 545 -10.34 -17.66 -5.03
CA GLU A 545 -10.17 -17.40 -6.47
C GLU A 545 -10.28 -18.66 -7.31
N ASP A 546 -9.74 -19.77 -6.80
CA ASP A 546 -9.81 -21.09 -7.42
C ASP A 546 -11.14 -21.79 -7.14
N LYS A 547 -11.77 -21.48 -6.00
CA LYS A 547 -12.99 -22.15 -5.55
C LYS A 547 -14.26 -21.57 -6.19
N TYR A 548 -14.28 -20.27 -6.40
CA TYR A 548 -15.45 -19.55 -6.89
C TYR A 548 -15.14 -18.63 -8.07
N PRO A 549 -15.59 -18.95 -9.29
CA PRO A 549 -15.32 -18.10 -10.47
C PRO A 549 -15.81 -16.67 -10.32
N MET A 550 -16.87 -16.44 -9.55
CA MET A 550 -17.43 -15.10 -9.30
C MET A 550 -16.69 -14.32 -8.21
N TYR A 551 -15.75 -14.91 -7.49
CA TYR A 551 -14.81 -14.18 -6.65
C TYR A 551 -13.65 -13.68 -7.52
N GLN A 552 -13.53 -12.39 -7.67
CA GLN A 552 -12.54 -11.82 -8.59
C GLN A 552 -11.50 -10.94 -7.88
N GLY A 553 -11.12 -11.37 -6.65
CA GLY A 553 -10.03 -10.77 -5.89
C GLY A 553 -10.42 -9.51 -5.12
N GLY A 554 -9.47 -8.61 -4.95
CA GLY A 554 -9.68 -7.38 -4.18
C GLY A 554 -8.43 -6.51 -4.09
N PHE A 555 -8.53 -5.47 -3.25
CA PHE A 555 -7.51 -4.44 -3.09
C PHE A 555 -7.13 -4.31 -1.61
N ILE A 556 -5.88 -4.59 -1.28
CA ILE A 556 -5.36 -4.47 0.09
C ILE A 556 -5.47 -3.01 0.54
N TRP A 557 -5.92 -2.75 1.73
CA TRP A 557 -5.83 -1.45 2.38
C TRP A 557 -4.60 -1.38 3.29
N ASP A 558 -3.52 -0.62 2.95
CA ASP A 558 -3.29 0.01 1.65
C ASP A 558 -1.84 -0.25 1.19
N TYR A 559 -1.38 0.46 0.18
CA TYR A 559 -0.05 0.27 -0.39
C TYR A 559 1.04 0.89 0.49
N VAL A 560 0.89 2.13 0.94
CA VAL A 560 1.96 2.89 1.60
C VAL A 560 1.47 3.64 2.82
N ASP A 561 2.18 3.50 3.95
CA ASP A 561 1.92 4.32 5.14
C ASP A 561 1.93 5.81 4.80
N GLN A 562 0.90 6.54 5.24
CA GLN A 562 0.85 8.00 5.11
C GLN A 562 1.59 8.68 6.28
N ALA A 563 2.77 8.22 6.65
CA ALA A 563 3.55 8.77 7.74
C ALA A 563 4.57 9.80 7.23
N LEU A 564 4.61 10.98 7.85
CA LEU A 564 5.45 12.11 7.46
C LEU A 564 6.84 12.02 8.11
N ARG A 565 7.89 12.28 7.33
CA ARG A 565 9.25 12.31 7.86
C ARG A 565 9.50 13.59 8.66
N VAL A 566 9.90 13.42 9.92
CA VAL A 566 10.27 14.52 10.81
C VAL A 566 11.55 14.21 11.55
N LYS A 567 12.18 15.25 12.10
CA LYS A 567 13.28 15.10 13.05
C LYS A 567 12.74 15.11 14.47
N ALA A 568 12.97 14.03 15.19
CA ALA A 568 12.68 13.95 16.63
C ALA A 568 13.53 14.93 17.44
N PRO A 569 13.16 15.27 18.69
CA PRO A 569 13.94 16.18 19.54
C PRO A 569 15.39 15.73 19.78
N ASN A 570 15.69 14.45 19.69
CA ASN A 570 17.03 13.89 19.78
C ASN A 570 17.83 14.00 18.47
N GLY A 571 17.26 14.59 17.41
CA GLY A 571 17.85 14.78 16.08
C GLY A 571 17.76 13.57 15.14
N GLN A 572 17.20 12.45 15.59
CA GLN A 572 16.94 11.28 14.73
C GLN A 572 15.75 11.53 13.82
N GLU A 573 15.81 10.99 12.61
CA GLU A 573 14.66 10.97 11.71
C GLU A 573 13.65 9.90 12.17
N ARG A 574 12.37 10.24 12.08
CA ARG A 574 11.28 9.32 12.32
C ARG A 574 10.14 9.57 11.33
N LEU A 575 9.31 8.57 11.14
CA LEU A 575 8.03 8.70 10.47
C LEU A 575 6.97 9.04 11.53
N ALA A 576 6.31 10.18 11.33
CA ALA A 576 5.31 10.74 12.23
C ALA A 576 3.91 10.42 11.74
N TYR A 577 2.99 10.23 12.68
CA TYR A 577 1.58 9.96 12.41
C TYR A 577 0.68 11.01 13.08
N GLY A 578 -0.63 10.85 12.94
CA GLY A 578 -1.61 11.78 13.54
C GLY A 578 -1.37 12.05 15.02
N GLY A 579 -1.55 13.31 15.46
CA GLY A 579 -1.29 13.76 16.82
C GLY A 579 0.13 14.23 17.11
N ASP A 580 1.11 13.86 16.27
CA ASP A 580 2.50 14.26 16.44
C ASP A 580 2.75 15.76 16.22
N PHE A 581 1.85 16.40 15.48
CA PHE A 581 1.91 17.82 15.16
C PHE A 581 1.06 18.68 16.12
N GLY A 582 0.52 18.06 17.18
CA GLY A 582 -0.41 18.71 18.10
C GLY A 582 -1.82 18.84 17.55
N ASP A 583 -2.09 18.20 16.44
CA ASP A 583 -3.39 18.16 15.76
C ASP A 583 -4.44 17.45 16.62
N LYS A 584 -5.62 18.07 16.70
CA LYS A 584 -6.81 17.60 17.45
C LYS A 584 -8.07 18.08 16.74
N PRO A 585 -9.11 17.24 16.61
CA PRO A 585 -9.14 15.80 16.91
C PRO A 585 -8.11 15.04 16.08
N THR A 586 -7.82 13.78 16.42
CA THR A 586 -6.88 12.94 15.65
C THR A 586 -7.20 11.47 15.86
N ASP A 587 -6.96 10.67 14.83
CA ASP A 587 -7.09 9.21 14.87
C ASP A 587 -5.72 8.51 14.92
N TRP A 588 -4.68 9.23 15.38
CA TRP A 588 -3.34 8.74 15.69
C TRP A 588 -2.71 7.99 14.50
N GLN A 589 -2.18 6.78 14.76
CA GLN A 589 -1.47 5.97 13.76
C GLN A 589 -2.38 5.28 12.72
N PHE A 590 -3.68 5.56 12.66
CA PHE A 590 -4.56 5.00 11.63
C PHE A 590 -4.18 5.39 10.19
N ASN A 591 -3.34 6.40 10.01
CA ASN A 591 -2.74 6.74 8.72
C ASN A 591 -1.52 5.87 8.34
N THR A 592 -1.22 4.80 9.11
CA THR A 592 -0.08 3.92 8.85
C THR A 592 -0.54 2.51 8.50
N ASN A 593 -1.24 2.39 7.37
CA ASN A 593 -1.93 1.18 6.93
C ASN A 593 -1.21 0.46 5.78
N GLY A 594 -0.05 0.95 5.36
CA GLY A 594 0.65 0.45 4.18
C GLY A 594 1.26 -0.94 4.34
N ILE A 595 1.29 -1.72 3.25
CA ILE A 595 2.15 -2.91 3.18
C ILE A 595 3.64 -2.54 3.20
N ILE A 596 3.95 -1.30 2.78
CA ILE A 596 5.28 -0.68 2.90
C ILE A 596 5.21 0.58 3.76
N LEU A 597 6.34 0.95 4.37
CA LEU A 597 6.42 2.17 5.17
C LEU A 597 6.39 3.43 4.29
N GLY A 598 6.12 4.58 4.88
CA GLY A 598 6.04 5.88 4.18
C GLY A 598 7.28 6.23 3.35
N ASP A 599 8.46 5.79 3.75
CA ASP A 599 9.72 5.94 3.01
C ASP A 599 9.98 4.84 1.95
N ARG A 600 8.99 4.00 1.69
CA ARG A 600 9.03 2.83 0.80
C ARG A 600 9.91 1.67 1.29
N THR A 601 10.24 1.61 2.57
CA THR A 601 10.86 0.42 3.15
C THR A 601 9.86 -0.73 3.13
N GLN A 602 10.26 -1.87 2.55
CA GLN A 602 9.45 -3.08 2.53
C GLN A 602 9.38 -3.71 3.91
N THR A 603 8.24 -4.33 4.22
CA THR A 603 7.98 -5.04 5.49
C THR A 603 7.76 -6.53 5.22
N GLY A 604 7.64 -7.34 6.26
CA GLY A 604 7.32 -8.76 6.13
C GLY A 604 6.00 -9.06 5.41
N LYS A 605 5.10 -8.06 5.32
CA LYS A 605 3.86 -8.14 4.53
C LYS A 605 4.13 -8.29 3.03
N CYS A 606 5.17 -7.63 2.52
CA CYS A 606 5.53 -7.70 1.09
C CYS A 606 5.93 -9.12 0.64
N GLN A 607 6.59 -9.87 1.51
CA GLN A 607 6.93 -11.28 1.26
C GLN A 607 5.67 -12.13 1.07
N GLU A 608 4.67 -11.93 1.92
CA GLU A 608 3.39 -12.65 1.85
C GLU A 608 2.59 -12.25 0.60
N VAL A 609 2.46 -10.95 0.34
CA VAL A 609 1.75 -10.43 -0.85
C VAL A 609 2.37 -10.96 -2.14
N ARG A 610 3.69 -10.88 -2.28
CA ARG A 610 4.41 -11.39 -3.47
C ARG A 610 4.10 -12.87 -3.73
N TYR A 611 4.06 -13.67 -2.68
CA TYR A 611 3.81 -15.10 -2.80
C TYR A 611 2.35 -15.41 -3.11
N LEU A 612 1.42 -14.76 -2.43
CA LEU A 612 0.00 -15.02 -2.61
C LEU A 612 -0.53 -14.51 -3.95
N PHE A 613 0.02 -13.41 -4.45
CA PHE A 613 -0.38 -12.80 -5.74
C PHE A 613 0.39 -13.35 -6.95
N ARG A 614 1.22 -14.39 -6.76
CA ARG A 614 1.97 -14.97 -7.88
C ARG A 614 1.05 -15.62 -8.91
N ASP A 615 1.40 -15.44 -10.15
CA ASP A 615 0.75 -16.04 -11.32
C ASP A 615 1.56 -17.22 -11.92
N VAL A 616 2.72 -17.51 -11.34
CA VAL A 616 3.57 -18.65 -11.70
C VAL A 616 3.86 -19.47 -10.46
N PHE A 617 3.46 -20.73 -10.51
CA PHE A 617 3.59 -21.66 -9.39
C PHE A 617 4.74 -22.64 -9.66
N LEU A 618 5.60 -22.79 -8.66
CA LEU A 618 6.70 -23.75 -8.67
C LEU A 618 6.41 -24.82 -7.64
N THR A 619 6.39 -26.06 -8.08
CA THR A 619 6.20 -27.25 -7.22
C THR A 619 7.41 -28.15 -7.39
N PRO A 620 8.43 -28.03 -6.53
CA PRO A 620 9.59 -28.91 -6.54
C PRO A 620 9.21 -30.32 -6.08
N ASP A 621 9.91 -31.32 -6.62
CA ASP A 621 9.80 -32.72 -6.21
C ASP A 621 11.18 -33.38 -6.15
N GLU A 622 11.22 -34.74 -6.08
CA GLU A 622 12.45 -35.51 -5.98
C GLU A 622 13.31 -35.48 -7.27
N THR A 623 12.75 -35.08 -8.40
CA THR A 623 13.38 -35.14 -9.71
C THR A 623 13.67 -33.74 -10.28
N GLY A 624 12.90 -32.73 -9.84
CA GLY A 624 13.01 -31.41 -10.39
C GLY A 624 11.95 -30.45 -9.88
N VAL A 625 11.35 -29.68 -10.79
CA VAL A 625 10.30 -28.73 -10.45
C VAL A 625 9.24 -28.65 -11.56
N THR A 626 7.99 -28.72 -11.17
CA THR A 626 6.87 -28.41 -12.07
C THR A 626 6.59 -26.91 -12.00
N VAL A 627 6.67 -26.24 -13.15
CA VAL A 627 6.34 -24.82 -13.29
C VAL A 627 5.01 -24.69 -14.00
N GLN A 628 4.05 -24.07 -13.36
CA GLN A 628 2.72 -23.80 -13.90
C GLN A 628 2.57 -22.31 -14.20
N ASN A 629 2.28 -21.98 -15.45
CA ASN A 629 1.95 -20.62 -15.90
C ASN A 629 0.44 -20.37 -15.77
N ARG A 630 0.01 -19.58 -14.79
CA ARG A 630 -1.39 -19.18 -14.63
C ARG A 630 -1.70 -17.82 -15.25
N ARG A 631 -0.74 -17.20 -15.95
CA ARG A 631 -0.98 -15.99 -16.73
C ARG A 631 -2.06 -16.20 -17.77
N LEU A 632 -2.79 -15.15 -18.06
CA LEU A 632 -3.90 -15.21 -19.02
C LEU A 632 -3.44 -15.03 -20.46
N PHE A 633 -2.42 -14.20 -20.68
CA PHE A 633 -2.00 -13.75 -22.01
C PHE A 633 -0.52 -13.99 -22.29
N GLN A 634 0.34 -13.89 -21.27
CA GLN A 634 1.77 -13.89 -21.45
C GLN A 634 2.39 -15.29 -21.35
N THR A 635 3.12 -15.71 -22.36
CA THR A 635 4.02 -16.87 -22.31
C THR A 635 5.22 -16.54 -21.40
N LEU A 636 5.61 -17.51 -20.57
CA LEU A 636 6.85 -17.40 -19.79
C LEU A 636 8.04 -17.58 -20.71
N THR A 637 8.72 -16.49 -21.01
CA THR A 637 9.97 -16.46 -21.78
C THR A 637 10.97 -15.57 -21.04
N GLY A 638 12.26 -15.92 -21.06
CA GLY A 638 13.29 -15.10 -20.45
C GLY A 638 13.40 -15.24 -18.94
N TYR A 639 12.99 -16.41 -18.40
CA TYR A 639 13.13 -16.74 -17.00
C TYR A 639 14.11 -17.89 -16.79
N ASP A 640 14.67 -17.94 -15.58
CA ASP A 640 15.46 -19.04 -15.06
C ASP A 640 14.85 -19.58 -13.78
N VAL A 641 15.08 -20.86 -13.52
CA VAL A 641 14.81 -21.48 -12.24
C VAL A 641 16.13 -21.57 -11.48
N ARG A 642 16.28 -20.76 -10.43
CA ARG A 642 17.36 -20.91 -9.47
C ARG A 642 16.91 -21.88 -8.39
N TRP A 643 17.75 -22.85 -8.03
CA TRP A 643 17.37 -23.87 -7.09
C TRP A 643 18.48 -24.16 -6.08
N THR A 644 18.07 -24.63 -4.90
CA THR A 644 18.94 -25.11 -3.82
C THR A 644 18.43 -26.44 -3.32
N LEU A 645 19.36 -27.33 -2.99
CA LEU A 645 19.14 -28.60 -2.35
C LEU A 645 19.92 -28.65 -1.04
N GLU A 646 19.22 -28.87 0.06
CA GLU A 646 19.76 -29.04 1.39
C GLU A 646 19.36 -30.40 1.96
N CYS A 647 20.19 -31.00 2.82
CA CYS A 647 19.81 -32.15 3.61
C CYS A 647 20.32 -32.00 5.04
N ASP A 648 19.43 -32.24 6.01
CA ASP A 648 19.69 -32.05 7.44
C ASP A 648 20.40 -30.69 7.72
N ARG A 649 19.87 -29.64 7.11
CA ARG A 649 20.34 -28.23 7.22
C ARG A 649 21.71 -27.96 6.59
N LYS A 650 22.26 -28.94 5.84
CA LYS A 650 23.53 -28.77 5.14
C LYS A 650 23.26 -28.55 3.66
N PRO A 651 23.88 -27.53 3.03
CA PRO A 651 23.80 -27.38 1.59
C PRO A 651 24.46 -28.58 0.88
N ILE A 652 23.76 -29.16 -0.07
CA ILE A 652 24.22 -30.29 -0.90
C ILE A 652 24.62 -29.76 -2.27
N SER A 653 23.72 -29.08 -2.96
CA SER A 653 23.96 -28.51 -4.27
C SER A 653 23.04 -27.31 -4.52
N ALA A 654 23.42 -26.49 -5.48
CA ALA A 654 22.62 -25.37 -5.95
C ALA A 654 22.95 -25.12 -7.41
N GLY A 655 22.02 -24.49 -8.12
CA GLY A 655 22.23 -24.17 -9.54
C GLY A 655 21.15 -23.26 -10.11
N GLU A 656 21.29 -23.03 -11.40
CA GLU A 656 20.34 -22.23 -12.18
C GLU A 656 20.10 -22.98 -13.51
N THR A 657 18.84 -23.10 -13.90
CA THR A 657 18.41 -23.83 -15.09
C THR A 657 17.49 -22.96 -15.92
N LEU A 658 17.71 -22.97 -17.23
CA LEU A 658 16.87 -22.24 -18.18
C LEU A 658 15.43 -22.76 -18.14
N LEU A 659 14.47 -21.84 -18.00
CA LEU A 659 13.07 -22.16 -18.15
C LEU A 659 12.73 -22.24 -19.64
N PRO A 660 12.13 -23.33 -20.16
CA PRO A 660 11.56 -23.34 -21.49
C PRO A 660 10.36 -22.41 -21.59
N ASP A 661 9.96 -22.07 -22.80
CA ASP A 661 8.74 -21.30 -23.02
C ASP A 661 7.52 -22.11 -22.58
N ILE A 662 6.72 -21.53 -21.69
CA ILE A 662 5.48 -22.15 -21.19
C ILE A 662 4.32 -21.22 -21.52
N ALA A 663 3.38 -21.70 -22.33
CA ALA A 663 2.24 -20.91 -22.76
C ALA A 663 1.25 -20.66 -21.59
N PRO A 664 0.38 -19.64 -21.71
CA PRO A 664 -0.65 -19.35 -20.73
C PRO A 664 -1.52 -20.57 -20.41
N GLY A 665 -1.68 -20.86 -19.12
CA GLY A 665 -2.46 -22.00 -18.62
C GLY A 665 -1.76 -23.34 -18.70
N GLU A 666 -0.54 -23.44 -19.24
CA GLU A 666 0.21 -24.67 -19.37
C GLU A 666 1.20 -24.88 -18.21
N SER A 667 1.72 -26.09 -18.11
CA SER A 667 2.73 -26.49 -17.14
C SER A 667 3.85 -27.28 -17.81
N ALA A 668 5.06 -27.16 -17.27
CA ALA A 668 6.20 -27.97 -17.67
C ALA A 668 6.94 -28.48 -16.45
N HIS A 669 7.35 -29.76 -16.49
CA HIS A 669 8.31 -30.29 -15.52
C HIS A 669 9.73 -30.12 -16.05
N ILE A 670 10.62 -29.70 -15.17
CA ILE A 670 12.02 -29.43 -15.46
C ILE A 670 12.87 -30.30 -14.56
N ASP A 671 13.58 -31.26 -15.15
CA ASP A 671 14.52 -32.07 -14.41
C ASP A 671 15.66 -31.21 -13.87
N LEU A 672 15.97 -31.36 -12.60
CA LEU A 672 17.07 -30.68 -11.95
C LEU A 672 18.18 -31.70 -11.59
N PRO A 673 19.46 -31.33 -11.67
CA PRO A 673 20.56 -32.27 -11.56
C PRO A 673 20.88 -32.61 -10.09
N PHE A 674 19.89 -33.10 -9.34
CA PHE A 674 20.05 -33.45 -7.92
C PHE A 674 20.90 -34.70 -7.67
N GLY A 675 20.91 -35.61 -8.65
CA GLY A 675 21.42 -36.95 -8.42
C GLY A 675 20.50 -37.79 -7.49
N THR A 676 21.07 -38.71 -6.76
CA THR A 676 20.33 -39.47 -5.74
C THR A 676 20.18 -38.58 -4.49
N LEU A 677 18.94 -38.37 -4.06
CA LEU A 677 18.68 -37.58 -2.86
C LEU A 677 19.22 -38.30 -1.62
N PRO A 678 19.91 -37.61 -0.71
CA PRO A 678 20.41 -38.21 0.51
C PRO A 678 19.27 -38.56 1.48
N GLU A 679 19.52 -39.58 2.33
CA GLU A 679 18.60 -39.88 3.44
C GLU A 679 18.64 -38.79 4.50
N GLY A 680 17.48 -38.27 4.94
CA GLY A 680 17.32 -37.23 5.93
C GLY A 680 16.20 -36.28 5.57
N GLN A 681 16.13 -35.14 6.25
CA GLN A 681 15.24 -34.05 5.85
C GLN A 681 15.86 -33.32 4.65
N THR A 682 15.37 -33.60 3.47
CA THR A 682 15.82 -32.96 2.24
C THR A 682 14.88 -31.80 1.90
N VAL A 683 15.43 -30.62 1.65
CA VAL A 683 14.71 -29.40 1.31
C VAL A 683 15.12 -28.95 -0.09
N VAL A 684 14.17 -28.91 -0.99
CA VAL A 684 14.33 -28.41 -2.36
C VAL A 684 13.61 -27.07 -2.45
N THR A 685 14.35 -25.99 -2.74
CA THR A 685 13.78 -24.65 -2.93
C THR A 685 14.08 -24.17 -4.35
N CYS A 686 13.06 -23.73 -5.05
CA CYS A 686 13.16 -23.20 -6.41
C CYS A 686 12.61 -21.77 -6.47
N PHE A 687 13.32 -20.90 -7.19
CA PHE A 687 12.95 -19.51 -7.40
C PHE A 687 12.81 -19.22 -8.89
N LEU A 688 11.74 -18.55 -9.28
CA LEU A 688 11.58 -18.00 -10.63
C LEU A 688 12.29 -16.66 -10.70
N VAL A 689 13.30 -16.57 -11.53
CA VAL A 689 14.18 -15.41 -11.65
C VAL A 689 14.12 -14.83 -13.05
N LEU A 690 13.93 -13.53 -13.15
CA LEU A 690 13.96 -12.82 -14.43
C LEU A 690 15.39 -12.74 -14.95
N ARG A 691 15.65 -13.30 -16.15
CA ARG A 691 17.00 -13.37 -16.75
C ARG A 691 17.48 -12.01 -17.27
N GLU A 692 16.58 -11.28 -17.90
CA GLU A 692 16.87 -9.98 -18.51
C GLU A 692 15.85 -8.94 -18.04
N LYS A 693 16.22 -7.68 -18.10
CA LYS A 693 15.30 -6.59 -17.82
C LYS A 693 14.06 -6.69 -18.70
N THR A 694 12.88 -6.71 -18.11
CA THR A 694 11.61 -6.77 -18.81
C THR A 694 10.67 -5.69 -18.31
N GLY A 695 10.28 -4.77 -19.20
CA GLY A 695 9.48 -3.61 -18.81
C GLY A 695 10.22 -2.78 -17.74
N ILE A 696 9.61 -2.66 -16.57
CA ILE A 696 10.17 -1.90 -15.43
C ILE A 696 10.99 -2.78 -14.46
N LEU A 697 10.91 -4.10 -14.60
CA LEU A 697 11.60 -5.04 -13.71
C LEU A 697 13.03 -5.31 -14.18
N GLU A 698 13.96 -5.29 -13.24
CA GLU A 698 15.38 -5.55 -13.51
C GLU A 698 15.68 -7.05 -13.56
N ALA A 699 16.76 -7.41 -14.29
CA ALA A 699 17.30 -8.76 -14.28
C ALA A 699 17.64 -9.21 -12.83
N GLY A 700 17.40 -10.48 -12.52
CA GLY A 700 17.60 -11.03 -11.19
C GLY A 700 16.40 -10.86 -10.25
N THR A 701 15.35 -10.15 -10.66
CA THR A 701 14.11 -10.05 -9.87
C THR A 701 13.49 -11.44 -9.66
N VAL A 702 13.22 -11.79 -8.40
CA VAL A 702 12.53 -13.02 -8.01
C VAL A 702 11.03 -12.73 -7.94
N LEU A 703 10.26 -13.40 -8.80
CA LEU A 703 8.81 -13.20 -8.88
C LEU A 703 8.01 -14.27 -8.13
N SER A 704 8.56 -15.46 -7.99
CA SER A 704 7.89 -16.56 -7.32
C SER A 704 8.90 -17.52 -6.75
N HIS A 705 8.47 -18.32 -5.78
CA HIS A 705 9.23 -19.46 -5.30
C HIS A 705 8.32 -20.62 -4.95
N GLY A 706 8.91 -21.82 -4.86
CA GLY A 706 8.27 -23.01 -4.35
C GLY A 706 9.27 -23.84 -3.55
N GLN A 707 8.79 -24.54 -2.56
CA GLN A 707 9.62 -25.38 -1.71
C GLN A 707 8.92 -26.69 -1.39
N THR A 708 9.70 -27.77 -1.35
CA THR A 708 9.24 -29.08 -0.89
C THR A 708 10.23 -29.61 0.15
N VAL A 709 9.68 -30.12 1.25
CA VAL A 709 10.42 -30.76 2.33
C VAL A 709 10.12 -32.24 2.29
N LEU A 710 11.15 -33.05 2.04
CA LEU A 710 11.08 -34.49 1.88
C LEU A 710 11.79 -35.16 3.06
N GLY A 711 11.23 -36.30 3.52
CA GLY A 711 11.81 -37.03 4.64
C GLY A 711 11.71 -36.31 5.98
N ALA A 712 12.45 -36.82 6.95
CA ALA A 712 12.52 -36.23 8.29
C ALA A 712 13.96 -36.21 8.78
N MET A 713 14.32 -35.24 9.55
CA MET A 713 15.62 -35.10 10.15
C MET A 713 15.84 -36.23 11.16
N LYS A 714 16.99 -36.90 11.08
CA LYS A 714 17.40 -37.91 12.08
C LYS A 714 17.69 -37.18 13.41
N LYS A 715 16.92 -37.50 14.44
CA LYS A 715 17.25 -37.02 15.80
C LYS A 715 18.60 -37.57 16.20
N ALA A 716 19.52 -36.68 16.54
CA ALA A 716 20.77 -37.10 17.17
C ALA A 716 20.45 -37.68 18.56
N GLU A 717 20.89 -38.90 18.83
CA GLU A 717 20.84 -39.40 20.19
C GLU A 717 21.84 -38.59 21.04
N MET A 718 21.31 -37.88 22.02
CA MET A 718 22.14 -37.12 22.94
C MET A 718 22.70 -38.08 24.02
N PRO A 719 24.01 -38.04 24.25
CA PRO A 719 24.61 -38.93 25.24
C PRO A 719 24.19 -38.55 26.66
N ASP A 720 23.87 -39.55 27.49
CA ASP A 720 23.66 -39.36 28.94
C ASP A 720 25.02 -39.45 29.66
N ASN A 721 25.79 -38.35 29.56
CA ASN A 721 27.14 -38.25 30.15
C ASN A 721 27.38 -36.91 30.84
N ALA A 722 26.32 -36.33 31.46
CA ALA A 722 26.42 -35.09 32.16
C ALA A 722 27.57 -35.02 33.17
N PRO A 723 28.24 -33.91 33.38
CA PRO A 723 29.15 -33.67 34.47
C PRO A 723 28.42 -33.82 35.81
N ALA A 724 29.12 -34.32 36.82
CA ALA A 724 28.57 -34.42 38.16
C ALA A 724 28.17 -33.04 38.70
N PRO A 725 26.97 -32.87 39.29
CA PRO A 725 26.55 -31.61 39.85
C PRO A 725 27.32 -31.23 41.10
N VAL A 726 27.64 -29.97 41.22
CA VAL A 726 28.11 -29.37 42.49
C VAL A 726 26.90 -28.74 43.17
N ILE A 727 26.38 -29.38 44.20
CA ILE A 727 25.20 -28.95 44.93
C ILE A 727 25.62 -28.12 46.15
N GLY A 728 25.31 -26.83 46.09
CA GLY A 728 25.46 -25.88 47.19
C GLY A 728 24.11 -25.55 47.83
N ASP A 729 24.16 -24.72 48.88
CA ASP A 729 22.97 -24.30 49.62
C ASP A 729 22.01 -23.45 48.78
N CYS A 730 22.56 -22.62 47.89
CA CYS A 730 21.80 -21.66 47.08
C CYS A 730 21.79 -22.00 45.58
N ASN A 731 22.78 -22.75 45.10
CA ASN A 731 22.98 -22.99 43.67
C ASN A 731 23.42 -24.43 43.39
N VAL A 732 23.12 -24.88 42.16
CA VAL A 732 23.60 -26.11 41.57
C VAL A 732 24.44 -25.79 40.34
N GLY A 733 25.72 -26.20 40.34
CA GLY A 733 26.65 -25.92 39.27
C GLY A 733 27.00 -27.18 38.48
N PHE A 734 27.23 -27.02 37.18
CA PHE A 734 27.74 -28.06 36.27
C PHE A 734 28.95 -27.48 35.51
N ARG A 735 30.01 -28.28 35.37
CA ARG A 735 31.17 -27.93 34.59
C ARG A 735 31.54 -29.08 33.67
N GLY A 736 31.11 -28.97 32.42
CA GLY A 736 31.48 -29.90 31.35
C GLY A 736 32.66 -29.40 30.52
N GLU A 737 33.00 -30.12 29.47
CA GLU A 737 34.07 -29.74 28.53
C GLU A 737 33.73 -28.53 27.69
N GLY A 738 32.46 -28.36 27.31
CA GLY A 738 31.96 -27.25 26.52
C GLY A 738 30.97 -26.32 27.23
N LEU A 739 30.59 -26.61 28.48
CA LEU A 739 29.51 -26.00 29.18
C LEU A 739 29.83 -25.71 30.64
N GLY A 740 29.62 -24.47 31.06
CA GLY A 740 29.57 -24.07 32.46
C GLY A 740 28.17 -23.53 32.80
N VAL A 741 27.41 -24.20 33.67
CA VAL A 741 26.06 -23.81 34.05
C VAL A 741 25.98 -23.62 35.55
N LEU A 742 25.28 -22.55 35.95
CA LEU A 742 24.91 -22.32 37.33
C LEU A 742 23.41 -22.07 37.41
N LEU A 743 22.71 -22.88 38.17
CA LEU A 743 21.29 -22.80 38.42
C LEU A 743 21.04 -22.39 39.85
N ALA A 744 20.34 -21.26 40.07
CA ALA A 744 19.90 -20.89 41.41
C ALA A 744 18.82 -21.87 41.87
N ARG A 745 18.87 -22.30 43.14
CA ARG A 745 17.80 -23.17 43.69
C ARG A 745 16.44 -22.49 43.66
N ARG A 746 16.43 -21.15 43.65
CA ARG A 746 15.22 -20.32 43.40
C ARG A 746 15.52 -19.35 42.27
N GLY A 747 15.04 -19.56 41.08
CA GLY A 747 15.21 -18.62 39.98
C GLY A 747 15.68 -19.17 38.64
N GLY A 748 15.92 -20.47 38.53
CA GLY A 748 16.34 -21.11 37.28
C GLY A 748 17.82 -20.84 36.95
N ILE A 749 18.14 -20.86 35.65
CA ILE A 749 19.52 -20.69 35.16
C ILE A 749 19.97 -19.25 35.32
N ILE A 750 21.09 -19.01 36.00
CA ILE A 750 21.65 -17.69 36.29
C ILE A 750 23.02 -17.45 35.65
N SER A 751 23.67 -18.47 35.13
CA SER A 751 24.93 -18.38 34.40
C SER A 751 24.98 -19.49 33.34
N PHE A 752 25.37 -19.11 32.14
CA PHE A 752 25.57 -20.01 31.03
C PHE A 752 26.84 -19.62 30.29
N ARG A 753 27.86 -20.44 30.38
CA ARG A 753 29.23 -20.14 29.94
C ARG A 753 29.74 -21.15 28.95
N ASP A 754 30.55 -20.68 28.01
CA ASP A 754 31.32 -21.51 27.12
C ASP A 754 32.54 -22.20 27.83
N ARG A 755 33.26 -22.98 27.08
CA ARG A 755 34.49 -23.69 27.54
C ARG A 755 35.61 -22.72 28.03
N LEU A 756 35.57 -21.47 27.56
CA LEU A 756 36.53 -20.43 27.97
C LEU A 756 36.04 -19.63 29.19
N GLY A 757 34.88 -19.96 29.72
CA GLY A 757 34.27 -19.30 30.88
C GLY A 757 33.60 -17.96 30.56
N ARG A 758 33.39 -17.64 29.29
CA ARG A 758 32.68 -16.42 28.86
C ARG A 758 31.19 -16.56 29.11
N GLU A 759 30.61 -15.57 29.78
CA GLU A 759 29.20 -15.53 30.13
C GLU A 759 28.32 -15.06 28.94
N THR A 760 27.19 -15.69 28.75
CA THR A 760 26.20 -15.30 27.75
C THR A 760 24.98 -14.64 28.33
N LEU A 761 24.58 -14.98 29.56
CA LEU A 761 23.34 -14.50 30.18
C LEU A 761 23.63 -13.25 31.05
N LEU A 762 22.77 -12.24 30.93
CA LEU A 762 22.72 -11.12 31.86
C LEU A 762 21.84 -11.40 33.08
N ARG A 763 20.81 -12.20 32.92
CA ARG A 763 19.80 -12.53 33.95
C ARG A 763 19.22 -13.91 33.69
N ALA A 764 18.59 -14.48 34.73
CA ALA A 764 17.75 -15.65 34.58
C ALA A 764 16.63 -15.39 33.57
N PRO A 765 16.30 -16.39 32.73
CA PRO A 765 15.19 -16.28 31.78
C PRO A 765 13.87 -16.12 32.51
N GLN A 766 12.94 -15.45 31.86
CA GLN A 766 11.59 -15.20 32.35
C GLN A 766 10.57 -15.95 31.49
N LEU A 767 9.39 -16.24 32.04
CA LEU A 767 8.28 -16.74 31.24
C LEU A 767 7.93 -15.69 30.17
N SER A 768 7.78 -16.10 28.93
CA SER A 768 7.36 -15.28 27.81
C SER A 768 5.96 -15.72 27.38
N LEU A 769 4.94 -15.17 28.06
CA LEU A 769 3.53 -15.41 27.80
C LEU A 769 2.84 -14.18 27.21
N PHE A 770 3.57 -13.09 27.07
CA PHE A 770 3.12 -11.80 26.58
C PHE A 770 3.92 -11.41 25.34
N ARG A 771 3.27 -10.71 24.42
CA ARG A 771 3.90 -10.00 23.29
C ARG A 771 3.47 -8.54 23.32
N ALA A 772 4.25 -7.65 22.71
CA ALA A 772 3.82 -6.30 22.46
C ALA A 772 2.56 -6.34 21.55
N SER A 773 1.54 -5.54 21.90
CA SER A 773 0.26 -5.57 21.22
C SER A 773 0.40 -5.07 19.78
N THR A 774 -0.15 -5.81 18.84
CA THR A 774 -0.34 -5.30 17.46
C THR A 774 -1.46 -4.27 17.43
N ASP A 775 -1.59 -3.50 16.36
CA ASP A 775 -2.73 -2.61 16.18
C ASP A 775 -4.06 -3.38 16.13
N ASN A 776 -4.06 -4.59 15.54
CA ASN A 776 -5.21 -5.50 15.62
C ASN A 776 -5.53 -5.92 17.06
N ASP A 777 -4.53 -6.27 17.88
CA ASP A 777 -4.75 -6.61 19.30
C ASP A 777 -5.36 -5.42 20.09
N ARG A 778 -4.95 -4.18 19.78
CA ARG A 778 -5.52 -2.96 20.38
C ARG A 778 -6.94 -2.71 19.91
N GLY A 779 -7.20 -2.82 18.62
CA GLY A 779 -8.52 -2.55 18.03
C GLY A 779 -9.62 -3.50 18.50
N ASN A 780 -9.29 -4.75 18.79
CA ASN A 780 -10.25 -5.74 19.28
C ASN A 780 -10.25 -5.89 20.82
N GLY A 781 -9.46 -5.11 21.55
CA GLY A 781 -9.37 -5.13 23.00
C GLY A 781 -8.58 -6.31 23.59
N ASN A 782 -7.88 -7.08 22.79
CA ASN A 782 -7.05 -8.20 23.25
C ASN A 782 -5.92 -7.75 24.17
N ASN A 783 -5.35 -6.59 23.94
CA ASN A 783 -4.31 -6.00 24.79
C ASN A 783 -4.75 -5.89 26.26
N ILE A 784 -6.02 -5.63 26.53
CA ILE A 784 -6.61 -5.58 27.87
C ILE A 784 -6.92 -6.99 28.37
N GLN A 785 -7.62 -7.78 27.56
CA GLN A 785 -8.06 -9.13 27.92
C GLN A 785 -6.90 -10.06 28.25
N GLN A 786 -5.80 -9.94 27.53
CA GLN A 786 -4.57 -10.75 27.67
C GLN A 786 -3.60 -10.21 28.74
N GLY A 787 -3.94 -9.16 29.46
CA GLY A 787 -3.11 -8.58 30.53
C GLY A 787 -2.72 -9.57 31.64
N VAL A 788 -3.53 -10.62 31.86
CA VAL A 788 -3.24 -11.71 32.81
C VAL A 788 -1.90 -12.40 32.47
N TYR A 789 -1.60 -12.60 31.20
CA TYR A 789 -0.36 -13.25 30.75
C TYR A 789 0.87 -12.36 30.99
N HIS A 790 0.74 -11.05 30.79
CA HIS A 790 1.77 -10.09 31.15
C HIS A 790 2.09 -10.13 32.63
N LEU A 791 1.04 -10.17 33.49
CA LEU A 791 1.21 -10.24 34.94
C LEU A 791 1.84 -11.56 35.39
N ILE A 792 1.44 -12.70 34.80
CA ILE A 792 2.07 -14.00 35.08
C ILE A 792 3.55 -13.96 34.67
N SER A 793 3.88 -13.46 33.49
CA SER A 793 5.27 -13.37 33.00
C SER A 793 6.15 -12.56 33.92
N ARG A 794 5.66 -11.44 34.45
CA ARG A 794 6.46 -10.47 35.25
C ARG A 794 6.49 -10.77 36.74
N HIS A 795 5.46 -11.39 37.29
CA HIS A 795 5.26 -11.50 38.75
C HIS A 795 5.18 -12.95 39.23
N SER A 796 5.59 -13.93 38.41
CA SER A 796 5.73 -15.29 38.89
C SER A 796 6.94 -15.45 39.78
N ALA A 797 6.73 -16.12 40.93
CA ALA A 797 7.79 -16.52 41.84
C ALA A 797 8.18 -17.97 41.53
N CYS A 798 9.47 -18.23 41.57
CA CYS A 798 10.02 -19.57 41.36
C CYS A 798 10.17 -20.29 42.71
N SER A 799 9.68 -21.54 42.77
CA SER A 799 9.89 -22.42 43.95
C SER A 799 11.35 -22.81 44.10
N ASP A 800 11.72 -23.45 45.22
CA ASP A 800 12.94 -24.22 45.32
C ASP A 800 12.91 -25.35 44.29
N ALA A 801 14.08 -25.56 43.65
CA ALA A 801 14.23 -26.61 42.68
C ALA A 801 14.11 -28.00 43.32
N ASP A 802 13.28 -28.86 42.73
CA ASP A 802 13.38 -30.32 42.98
C ASP A 802 14.51 -30.86 42.09
N ILE A 803 15.50 -31.50 42.74
CA ILE A 803 16.70 -32.01 42.06
C ILE A 803 16.58 -33.54 41.90
N GLN A 804 16.49 -33.98 40.67
CA GLN A 804 16.36 -35.35 40.26
C GLN A 804 17.66 -35.82 39.61
N GLN A 805 18.31 -36.81 40.19
CA GLN A 805 19.58 -37.35 39.70
C GLN A 805 19.43 -38.78 39.18
N GLU A 806 19.86 -38.98 37.96
CA GLU A 806 19.96 -40.27 37.31
C GLU A 806 21.38 -40.50 36.77
N ALA A 807 21.75 -41.71 36.39
CA ALA A 807 23.07 -41.98 35.85
C ALA A 807 23.30 -41.20 34.55
N GLY A 808 24.26 -40.27 34.58
CA GLY A 808 24.61 -39.40 33.44
C GLY A 808 23.63 -38.29 33.13
N ARG A 809 22.66 -38.03 34.02
CA ARG A 809 21.66 -36.99 33.82
C ARG A 809 21.23 -36.32 35.16
N THR A 810 21.06 -35.05 35.18
CA THR A 810 20.48 -34.32 36.34
C THR A 810 19.44 -33.33 35.87
N THR A 811 18.23 -33.39 36.43
CA THR A 811 17.11 -32.51 36.14
C THR A 811 16.76 -31.64 37.36
N LEU A 812 16.67 -30.32 37.14
CA LEU A 812 16.15 -29.37 38.13
C LEU A 812 14.77 -28.92 37.68
N VAL A 813 13.76 -29.17 38.52
CA VAL A 813 12.35 -28.85 38.26
C VAL A 813 11.94 -27.62 39.05
N TYR A 814 11.47 -26.59 38.38
CA TYR A 814 11.02 -25.33 38.97
C TYR A 814 9.54 -25.12 38.71
N ARG A 815 8.83 -24.66 39.70
CA ARG A 815 7.42 -24.27 39.59
C ARG A 815 7.32 -22.76 39.70
N TYR A 816 6.81 -22.14 38.65
CA TYR A 816 6.55 -20.70 38.59
C TYR A 816 5.10 -20.45 38.99
N THR A 817 4.88 -19.79 40.11
CA THR A 817 3.56 -19.50 40.69
C THR A 817 3.36 -18.02 40.82
N THR A 818 2.12 -17.54 40.82
CA THR A 818 1.78 -16.14 41.04
C THR A 818 0.73 -16.03 42.16
N PRO A 819 0.82 -15.02 43.04
CA PRO A 819 -0.18 -14.81 44.08
C PRO A 819 -1.61 -14.62 43.57
N MET A 820 -1.78 -14.17 42.33
CA MET A 820 -3.09 -13.98 41.70
C MET A 820 -3.78 -15.31 41.36
N LEU A 821 -3.00 -16.36 41.13
CA LEU A 821 -3.44 -17.70 40.69
C LEU A 821 -2.70 -18.75 41.55
N PRO A 822 -3.00 -18.89 42.83
CA PRO A 822 -2.17 -19.68 43.79
C PRO A 822 -2.16 -21.17 43.47
N ASP A 823 -3.19 -21.70 42.83
CA ASP A 823 -3.30 -23.10 42.43
C ASP A 823 -2.74 -23.42 41.06
N PHE A 824 -2.26 -22.39 40.34
CA PHE A 824 -1.70 -22.50 39.04
C PHE A 824 -0.17 -22.40 39.06
N ALA A 825 0.51 -23.25 38.32
CA ALA A 825 1.97 -23.18 38.16
C ALA A 825 2.40 -23.59 36.75
N VAL A 826 3.24 -22.79 36.12
CA VAL A 826 4.04 -23.19 34.95
C VAL A 826 5.27 -23.94 35.46
N THR A 827 5.57 -25.12 34.89
CA THR A 827 6.75 -25.89 35.26
C THR A 827 7.85 -25.72 34.22
N VAL A 828 9.05 -25.39 34.67
CA VAL A 828 10.24 -25.36 33.81
C VAL A 828 11.26 -26.35 34.34
N ARG A 829 11.72 -27.25 33.47
CA ARG A 829 12.75 -28.23 33.78
C ARG A 829 14.03 -27.91 33.00
N TYR A 830 15.15 -27.93 33.71
CA TYR A 830 16.47 -27.86 33.11
C TYR A 830 17.15 -29.22 33.32
N THR A 831 17.40 -29.92 32.20
CA THR A 831 18.01 -31.25 32.23
C THR A 831 19.42 -31.17 31.62
N VAL A 832 20.42 -31.27 32.47
CA VAL A 832 21.81 -31.42 32.01
C VAL A 832 22.05 -32.92 31.76
N HIS A 833 22.31 -33.26 30.51
CA HIS A 833 22.48 -34.67 30.04
C HIS A 833 23.78 -34.84 29.26
N SER A 834 24.50 -33.80 28.92
CA SER A 834 25.75 -33.84 28.17
C SER A 834 26.81 -32.89 28.72
N GLN A 835 28.04 -33.02 28.18
CA GLN A 835 29.18 -32.18 28.53
C GLN A 835 29.13 -30.77 27.94
N ASP A 836 28.24 -30.51 26.98
CA ASP A 836 28.22 -29.28 26.18
C ASP A 836 26.82 -28.69 25.99
N ALA A 837 25.75 -29.36 26.44
CA ALA A 837 24.38 -28.92 26.25
C ALA A 837 23.47 -29.30 27.42
N LEU A 838 22.35 -28.59 27.52
CA LEU A 838 21.23 -28.94 28.39
C LEU A 838 19.88 -28.75 27.69
N ASP A 839 18.89 -29.50 28.10
CA ASP A 839 17.50 -29.35 27.64
C ASP A 839 16.72 -28.48 28.59
N VAL A 840 15.84 -27.67 27.99
CA VAL A 840 14.86 -26.84 28.71
C VAL A 840 13.47 -27.26 28.27
N THR A 841 12.67 -27.72 29.22
CA THR A 841 11.29 -28.11 28.97
C THR A 841 10.34 -27.18 29.72
N VAL A 842 9.32 -26.68 29.04
CA VAL A 842 8.28 -25.82 29.62
C VAL A 842 6.94 -26.55 29.53
N ASP A 843 6.24 -26.65 30.67
CA ASP A 843 4.91 -27.24 30.75
C ASP A 843 3.90 -26.20 31.22
N TRP A 844 2.89 -26.01 30.40
CA TRP A 844 1.67 -25.28 30.69
C TRP A 844 0.56 -26.26 31.01
N PRO A 845 0.00 -26.29 32.22
CA PRO A 845 -0.96 -27.34 32.60
C PRO A 845 -2.39 -27.12 32.09
N GLY A 846 -2.65 -25.96 31.50
CA GLY A 846 -3.98 -25.47 31.17
C GLY A 846 -4.52 -24.50 32.25
N LEU A 847 -5.13 -23.41 31.83
CA LEU A 847 -5.72 -22.40 32.70
C LEU A 847 -7.13 -22.06 32.17
N PRO A 848 -8.20 -22.63 32.78
CA PRO A 848 -9.56 -22.43 32.31
C PRO A 848 -10.05 -21.00 32.52
N ASN A 849 -11.02 -20.60 31.70
CA ASN A 849 -11.67 -19.30 31.77
C ASN A 849 -10.73 -18.09 31.58
N GLN A 850 -9.67 -18.30 30.81
CA GLN A 850 -8.80 -17.21 30.36
C GLN A 850 -8.88 -17.06 28.84
N PRO A 851 -8.61 -15.87 28.30
CA PRO A 851 -8.53 -15.66 26.86
C PRO A 851 -7.41 -16.50 26.21
N ASP A 852 -7.41 -16.61 24.89
CA ASP A 852 -6.35 -17.29 24.14
C ASP A 852 -4.98 -16.71 24.47
N MET A 853 -3.98 -17.59 24.49
CA MET A 853 -2.62 -17.22 24.85
C MET A 853 -1.93 -16.42 23.72
N PRO A 854 -1.29 -15.27 24.01
CA PRO A 854 -0.48 -14.56 23.01
C PRO A 854 0.78 -15.32 22.62
N ALA A 855 1.41 -15.99 23.58
CA ALA A 855 2.63 -16.76 23.38
C ALA A 855 2.81 -17.79 24.51
N LEU A 856 3.64 -18.79 24.28
CA LEU A 856 4.15 -19.69 25.33
C LEU A 856 5.64 -19.93 25.11
N GLY A 857 6.48 -19.35 25.95
CA GLY A 857 7.92 -19.42 25.78
C GLY A 857 8.72 -18.97 26.99
N LEU A 858 10.03 -18.82 26.76
CA LEU A 858 11.00 -18.23 27.66
C LEU A 858 11.75 -17.10 26.97
N SER A 859 11.97 -16.00 27.70
CA SER A 859 12.74 -14.85 27.27
C SER A 859 14.10 -14.82 27.95
N PHE A 860 15.17 -14.79 27.17
CA PHE A 860 16.55 -14.73 27.61
C PHE A 860 17.11 -13.33 27.36
N GLN A 861 17.75 -12.74 28.38
CA GLN A 861 18.49 -11.49 28.21
C GLN A 861 19.99 -11.83 28.12
N LEU A 862 20.52 -11.64 26.92
CA LEU A 862 21.90 -11.96 26.58
C LEU A 862 22.79 -10.69 26.63
N ASP A 863 24.10 -10.93 26.69
CA ASP A 863 25.13 -9.86 26.57
C ASP A 863 24.84 -9.03 25.29
N PRO A 864 24.84 -7.69 25.34
CA PRO A 864 24.56 -6.83 24.18
C PRO A 864 25.55 -6.95 23.04
N ARG A 865 26.70 -7.61 23.23
CA ARG A 865 27.64 -7.93 22.16
C ARG A 865 27.18 -9.08 21.28
N LEU A 866 26.25 -9.92 21.75
CA LEU A 866 25.69 -11.05 21.03
C LEU A 866 24.60 -10.55 20.08
N THR A 867 25.00 -10.05 18.92
CA THR A 867 24.10 -9.38 17.96
C THR A 867 23.92 -10.12 16.66
N ARG A 868 24.81 -11.08 16.33
CA ARG A 868 24.73 -11.83 15.07
C ARG A 868 23.79 -13.01 15.24
N VAL A 869 22.73 -12.99 14.46
CA VAL A 869 21.74 -14.05 14.45
C VAL A 869 21.88 -14.89 13.19
N ARG A 870 21.89 -16.21 13.34
CA ARG A 870 21.81 -17.16 12.26
C ARG A 870 20.75 -18.21 12.61
N CYS A 871 19.74 -18.33 11.78
CA CYS A 871 18.55 -19.14 12.05
C CYS A 871 18.26 -20.08 10.89
N TYR A 872 17.96 -21.33 11.19
CA TYR A 872 17.34 -22.28 10.26
C TYR A 872 15.88 -22.39 10.64
N GLY A 873 15.02 -21.78 9.84
CA GLY A 873 13.60 -21.65 10.07
C GLY A 873 12.92 -21.01 8.85
N TYR A 874 11.65 -20.67 8.96
CA TYR A 874 10.96 -19.92 7.92
C TYR A 874 11.39 -18.45 7.92
N GLY A 875 11.69 -17.94 6.73
CA GLY A 875 12.15 -16.58 6.50
C GLY A 875 12.15 -16.19 5.01
N PRO A 876 12.92 -15.17 4.59
CA PRO A 876 13.86 -14.34 5.37
C PRO A 876 13.22 -13.33 6.33
N ASP A 877 12.01 -12.80 5.98
CA ASP A 877 11.34 -11.80 6.76
C ASP A 877 10.55 -12.39 7.93
N GLU A 878 10.11 -11.52 8.85
CA GLU A 878 9.27 -11.92 9.97
C GLU A 878 7.99 -12.60 9.48
N ASN A 879 7.58 -13.64 10.17
CA ASN A 879 6.40 -14.41 9.83
C ASN A 879 5.71 -14.96 11.07
N TYR A 880 4.41 -15.20 10.96
CA TYR A 880 3.52 -15.65 12.02
C TYR A 880 2.64 -16.76 11.48
N ILE A 881 1.98 -17.49 12.35
CA ILE A 881 1.17 -18.65 11.95
C ILE A 881 0.10 -18.33 10.90
N ASP A 882 -0.40 -17.10 10.90
CA ASP A 882 -1.40 -16.60 9.95
C ASP A 882 -0.82 -15.76 8.79
N ARG A 883 0.52 -15.56 8.76
CA ARG A 883 1.25 -14.83 7.70
C ARG A 883 2.61 -15.48 7.49
N ARG A 884 2.66 -16.59 6.78
CA ARG A 884 3.90 -17.34 6.52
C ARG A 884 3.95 -18.07 5.19
N GLU A 885 2.93 -17.93 4.35
CA GLU A 885 2.89 -18.62 3.06
C GLU A 885 4.03 -18.18 2.14
N GLY A 886 4.40 -16.89 2.22
CA GLY A 886 5.53 -16.34 1.50
C GLY A 886 6.91 -16.64 2.09
N ALA A 887 6.99 -17.28 3.26
CA ALA A 887 8.24 -17.67 3.87
C ALA A 887 8.69 -19.08 3.42
N TYR A 888 10.00 -19.31 3.41
CA TYR A 888 10.56 -20.63 3.09
C TYR A 888 11.58 -21.07 4.14
N LEU A 889 11.66 -22.37 4.37
CA LEU A 889 12.59 -23.00 5.30
C LEU A 889 14.01 -22.91 4.75
N GLY A 890 14.94 -22.38 5.53
CA GLY A 890 16.33 -22.27 5.14
C GLY A 890 17.19 -21.54 6.17
N TRP A 891 18.46 -21.30 5.83
CA TRP A 891 19.34 -20.48 6.63
C TRP A 891 19.15 -19.00 6.37
N HIS A 892 18.83 -18.23 7.42
CA HIS A 892 18.68 -16.79 7.38
C HIS A 892 19.61 -16.16 8.42
N SER A 893 20.12 -14.96 8.15
CA SER A 893 21.04 -14.25 9.04
C SER A 893 20.74 -12.77 9.07
N TRP A 894 20.77 -12.16 10.26
CA TRP A 894 20.58 -10.73 10.47
C TRP A 894 21.30 -10.26 11.75
N ASN A 895 21.38 -8.96 11.98
CA ASN A 895 21.72 -8.42 13.29
C ASN A 895 20.47 -8.24 14.15
N ALA A 896 20.57 -8.45 15.44
CA ALA A 896 19.44 -8.31 16.37
C ALA A 896 18.71 -6.94 16.22
N ALA A 897 19.46 -5.86 15.98
CA ALA A 897 18.89 -4.53 15.77
C ALA A 897 18.07 -4.41 14.46
N ASP A 898 18.36 -5.26 13.47
CA ASP A 898 17.68 -5.30 12.18
C ASP A 898 16.54 -6.33 12.17
N GLY A 899 16.37 -7.06 13.26
CA GLY A 899 15.30 -8.06 13.42
C GLY A 899 13.91 -7.45 13.58
N MET A 900 13.84 -6.18 14.01
CA MET A 900 12.57 -5.45 14.19
C MET A 900 12.16 -4.74 12.91
N THR A 901 10.94 -4.97 12.46
CA THR A 901 10.30 -4.09 11.49
C THR A 901 9.95 -2.77 12.17
N ARG A 902 10.40 -1.65 11.61
CA ARG A 902 10.23 -0.32 12.20
C ARG A 902 8.86 0.27 11.89
N TYR A 903 7.81 -0.43 12.27
CA TYR A 903 6.45 0.13 12.23
C TYR A 903 6.42 1.49 12.92
N CYS A 904 5.65 2.44 12.39
CA CYS A 904 5.61 3.81 12.93
C CYS A 904 5.31 3.83 14.42
N LYS A 905 4.39 2.96 14.88
CA LYS A 905 4.20 2.63 16.29
C LYS A 905 4.82 1.26 16.59
N PRO A 906 5.85 1.18 17.48
CA PRO A 906 6.44 -0.09 17.89
C PRO A 906 5.41 -1.06 18.43
N GLN A 907 5.56 -2.32 18.07
CA GLN A 907 4.63 -3.40 18.39
C GLN A 907 5.33 -4.75 18.21
N GLU A 908 4.64 -5.85 18.39
CA GLU A 908 5.18 -7.19 18.10
C GLU A 908 5.83 -7.21 16.72
N SER A 909 7.04 -7.72 16.66
CA SER A 909 7.77 -7.90 15.40
C SER A 909 8.95 -8.85 15.54
N GLY A 910 9.53 -9.24 14.41
CA GLY A 910 10.78 -10.01 14.35
C GLY A 910 10.65 -11.51 14.56
N ASN A 911 9.44 -12.04 14.69
CA ASN A 911 9.23 -13.49 14.87
C ASN A 911 9.62 -14.30 13.62
N ARG A 912 10.15 -15.50 13.84
CA ARG A 912 10.39 -16.54 12.83
C ARG A 912 9.75 -17.83 13.30
N THR A 913 8.96 -18.45 12.44
CA THR A 913 8.29 -19.74 12.72
C THR A 913 9.10 -20.93 12.21
N GLY A 914 8.77 -22.13 12.67
CA GLY A 914 9.38 -23.36 12.19
C GLY A 914 10.89 -23.46 12.44
N VAL A 915 11.38 -22.78 13.46
CA VAL A 915 12.81 -22.72 13.77
C VAL A 915 13.27 -24.07 14.32
N GLN A 916 14.29 -24.62 13.68
CA GLN A 916 14.97 -25.84 14.10
C GLN A 916 16.26 -25.53 14.85
N VAL A 917 16.94 -24.45 14.46
CA VAL A 917 18.17 -23.97 15.11
C VAL A 917 18.26 -22.48 14.99
N VAL A 918 18.66 -21.80 16.06
CA VAL A 918 19.08 -20.41 16.05
C VAL A 918 20.36 -20.25 16.87
N SER A 919 21.32 -19.53 16.33
CA SER A 919 22.51 -19.10 17.08
C SER A 919 22.55 -17.59 17.18
N VAL A 920 22.91 -17.10 18.38
CA VAL A 920 23.08 -15.66 18.66
C VAL A 920 24.51 -15.49 19.19
N THR A 921 25.34 -14.81 18.41
CA THR A 921 26.77 -14.74 18.66
C THR A 921 27.33 -13.32 18.59
N ASP A 922 28.51 -13.14 19.16
CA ASP A 922 29.36 -11.97 18.91
C ASP A 922 30.19 -12.09 17.62
N ALA A 923 31.12 -11.16 17.44
CA ALA A 923 31.98 -11.13 16.26
C ALA A 923 32.93 -12.33 16.18
N ASP A 924 33.31 -12.90 17.33
CA ASP A 924 34.24 -14.02 17.45
C ASP A 924 33.53 -15.39 17.42
N GLY A 925 32.21 -15.41 17.28
CA GLY A 925 31.39 -16.62 17.25
C GLY A 925 31.05 -17.18 18.64
N HIS A 926 31.37 -16.44 19.72
CA HIS A 926 30.93 -16.80 21.08
C HIS A 926 29.45 -16.44 21.25
N GLY A 927 28.68 -17.31 21.90
CA GLY A 927 27.27 -17.06 22.16
C GLY A 927 26.52 -18.31 22.58
N VAL A 928 25.28 -18.38 22.14
CA VAL A 928 24.36 -19.50 22.45
C VAL A 928 23.71 -20.01 21.16
N GLU A 929 23.55 -21.33 21.08
CA GLU A 929 22.74 -22.02 20.10
C GLU A 929 21.52 -22.64 20.79
N ILE A 930 20.35 -22.43 20.21
CA ILE A 930 19.11 -23.08 20.60
C ILE A 930 18.67 -23.99 19.45
N SER A 931 18.32 -25.23 19.77
CA SER A 931 17.75 -26.15 18.80
C SER A 931 16.51 -26.85 19.33
N GLY A 932 15.56 -27.15 18.45
CA GLY A 932 14.30 -27.82 18.80
C GLY A 932 13.44 -28.08 17.59
N ASP A 933 12.29 -28.66 17.83
CA ASP A 933 11.34 -28.97 16.77
C ASP A 933 10.29 -27.84 16.66
N ASN A 934 10.26 -27.19 15.50
CA ASN A 934 9.22 -26.19 15.16
C ASN A 934 9.04 -25.07 16.21
N LEU A 935 10.14 -24.48 16.63
CA LEU A 935 10.12 -23.35 17.58
C LEU A 935 9.69 -22.05 16.86
N GLU A 936 9.21 -21.11 17.65
CA GLU A 936 9.09 -19.71 17.23
C GLU A 936 10.14 -18.87 17.97
N VAL A 937 10.86 -18.03 17.24
CA VAL A 937 11.99 -17.29 17.80
C VAL A 937 11.96 -15.83 17.35
N SER A 938 12.18 -14.94 18.30
CA SER A 938 12.46 -13.52 18.07
C SER A 938 13.79 -13.15 18.73
N VAL A 939 14.60 -12.34 18.04
CA VAL A 939 15.88 -11.82 18.56
C VAL A 939 15.95 -10.33 18.33
N LEU A 940 15.76 -9.55 19.38
CA LEU A 940 15.63 -8.10 19.34
C LEU A 940 16.49 -7.45 20.45
N PRO A 941 16.83 -6.16 20.37
CA PRO A 941 17.51 -5.43 21.46
C PRO A 941 16.56 -5.07 22.62
N TRP A 942 15.26 -5.17 22.44
CA TRP A 942 14.24 -4.67 23.36
C TRP A 942 13.32 -5.78 23.85
N LEU A 943 12.85 -5.59 25.08
CA LEU A 943 11.79 -6.43 25.65
C LEU A 943 10.44 -6.06 25.03
N PRO A 944 9.46 -7.00 25.02
CA PRO A 944 8.10 -6.72 24.55
C PRO A 944 7.46 -5.50 25.23
N GLU A 945 7.74 -5.28 26.53
CA GLU A 945 7.21 -4.15 27.28
C GLU A 945 7.82 -2.80 26.83
N GLU A 946 9.06 -2.80 26.37
CA GLU A 946 9.70 -1.60 25.85
C GLU A 946 9.08 -1.22 24.51
N LEU A 947 8.75 -2.23 23.66
CA LEU A 947 8.01 -2.03 22.42
C LEU A 947 6.60 -1.54 22.68
N GLU A 948 5.89 -2.14 23.66
CA GLU A 948 4.53 -1.76 24.03
C GLU A 948 4.42 -0.32 24.53
N ALA A 949 5.42 0.14 25.27
CA ALA A 949 5.45 1.48 25.86
C ALA A 949 5.86 2.59 24.90
N ALA A 950 6.54 2.26 23.79
CA ALA A 950 7.03 3.24 22.83
C ALA A 950 5.92 3.71 21.89
N TYR A 951 5.91 5.00 21.57
CA TYR A 951 5.03 5.59 20.56
C TYR A 951 5.70 5.60 19.18
N HIS A 952 7.05 5.74 19.17
CA HIS A 952 7.85 5.75 17.94
C HIS A 952 9.12 4.91 18.11
N PRO A 953 9.71 4.41 17.03
CA PRO A 953 11.01 3.74 17.09
C PRO A 953 12.12 4.59 17.71
N SER A 954 12.03 5.92 17.61
CA SER A 954 12.98 6.87 18.24
C SER A 954 12.89 6.95 19.77
N ASP A 955 11.83 6.42 20.36
CA ASP A 955 11.63 6.37 21.83
C ASP A 955 12.33 5.15 22.45
N LEU A 956 12.70 4.19 21.61
CA LEU A 956 13.41 3.00 22.06
C LEU A 956 14.86 3.37 22.40
N MET A 957 15.24 3.07 23.62
CA MET A 957 16.60 3.36 24.10
C MET A 957 17.65 2.50 23.38
N GLY A 958 18.87 2.97 23.35
CA GLY A 958 20.00 2.19 22.85
C GLY A 958 20.11 0.83 23.53
N SER A 959 20.54 -0.18 22.79
CA SER A 959 20.60 -1.57 23.27
C SER A 959 21.54 -1.71 24.47
N VAL A 960 21.02 -2.24 25.57
CA VAL A 960 21.79 -2.64 26.77
C VAL A 960 21.81 -4.16 26.94
N ARG A 961 21.16 -4.89 26.03
CA ARG A 961 21.04 -6.35 26.00
C ARG A 961 20.64 -6.81 24.60
N THR A 962 20.73 -8.12 24.37
CA THR A 962 20.01 -8.81 23.30
C THR A 962 18.95 -9.70 23.94
N VAL A 963 17.72 -9.59 23.49
CA VAL A 963 16.59 -10.40 23.96
C VAL A 963 16.37 -11.52 22.96
N LEU A 964 16.49 -12.75 23.41
CA LEU A 964 16.19 -13.97 22.68
C LEU A 964 14.93 -14.61 23.27
N ASP A 965 13.82 -14.50 22.55
CA ASP A 965 12.58 -15.19 22.91
C ASP A 965 12.48 -16.50 22.16
N VAL A 966 12.30 -17.60 22.91
CA VAL A 966 12.11 -18.95 22.39
C VAL A 966 10.73 -19.43 22.83
N ALA A 967 9.83 -19.64 21.89
CA ALA A 967 8.47 -20.00 22.15
C ALA A 967 8.06 -21.29 21.44
N MET A 968 7.08 -21.98 21.99
CA MET A 968 6.36 -23.06 21.31
C MET A 968 5.49 -22.48 20.19
N PHE A 969 4.83 -21.36 20.49
CA PHE A 969 3.94 -20.67 19.58
C PHE A 969 3.78 -19.19 19.93
N ARG A 970 3.38 -18.42 18.92
CA ARG A 970 2.75 -17.10 19.06
C ARG A 970 1.42 -17.10 18.35
N LYS A 971 0.42 -16.44 18.96
CA LYS A 971 -0.88 -16.22 18.34
C LYS A 971 -0.74 -15.45 17.05
N GLY A 972 -1.59 -15.71 16.08
CA GLY A 972 -1.68 -14.93 14.85
C GLY A 972 -1.81 -13.42 15.11
N ILE A 973 -1.41 -12.63 14.14
CA ILE A 973 -1.38 -11.17 14.24
C ILE A 973 -2.68 -10.51 13.79
N GLY A 974 -3.55 -11.25 13.07
CA GLY A 974 -4.79 -10.74 12.51
C GLY A 974 -4.59 -9.99 11.19
N GLY A 975 -5.68 -9.59 10.57
CA GLY A 975 -5.58 -8.94 9.27
C GLY A 975 -6.91 -8.54 8.63
N ASP A 976 -8.05 -8.93 9.16
CA ASP A 976 -9.33 -8.53 8.57
C ASP A 976 -9.54 -7.02 8.71
N ASP A 977 -9.46 -6.51 9.94
CA ASP A 977 -9.48 -5.07 10.25
C ASP A 977 -8.66 -4.77 11.52
N SER A 978 -8.54 -3.50 11.91
CA SER A 978 -7.83 -3.06 13.11
C SER A 978 -8.74 -2.31 14.11
N TRP A 979 -10.07 -2.48 14.02
CA TRP A 979 -11.04 -1.82 14.88
C TRP A 979 -12.09 -2.76 15.50
N GLY A 980 -11.91 -4.08 15.39
CA GLY A 980 -12.83 -5.03 16.04
C GLY A 980 -12.65 -6.49 15.66
N ALA A 981 -12.08 -6.80 14.52
CA ALA A 981 -11.89 -8.17 14.07
C ALA A 981 -10.87 -8.92 14.94
N PRO A 982 -11.25 -10.05 15.59
CA PRO A 982 -10.30 -10.88 16.29
C PRO A 982 -9.45 -11.69 15.29
N VAL A 983 -8.32 -12.17 15.76
CA VAL A 983 -7.56 -13.23 15.06
C VAL A 983 -8.46 -14.44 14.85
N LEU A 984 -8.40 -15.04 13.68
CA LEU A 984 -9.24 -16.19 13.33
C LEU A 984 -8.94 -17.40 14.25
N PRO A 985 -9.97 -18.18 14.66
CA PRO A 985 -9.82 -19.22 15.68
C PRO A 985 -8.75 -20.26 15.40
N GLN A 986 -8.52 -20.60 14.12
CA GLN A 986 -7.49 -21.56 13.75
C GLN A 986 -6.05 -21.08 13.99
N PHE A 987 -5.86 -19.79 14.23
CA PHE A 987 -4.57 -19.15 14.53
C PHE A 987 -4.46 -18.71 15.99
N CYS A 988 -5.35 -19.21 16.85
CA CYS A 988 -5.40 -18.95 18.27
C CYS A 988 -4.98 -20.18 19.10
N TYR A 989 -4.52 -19.94 20.32
CA TYR A 989 -4.07 -20.99 21.22
C TYR A 989 -4.87 -20.91 22.54
N PRO A 990 -5.85 -21.81 22.73
CA PRO A 990 -6.68 -21.84 23.94
C PRO A 990 -5.86 -22.07 25.21
N ALA A 991 -6.08 -21.26 26.22
CA ALA A 991 -5.33 -21.35 27.48
C ALA A 991 -5.67 -22.56 28.34
N ASP A 992 -6.86 -23.12 28.18
CA ASP A 992 -7.38 -24.26 28.96
C ASP A 992 -6.77 -25.62 28.55
N LYS A 993 -6.00 -25.67 27.47
CA LYS A 993 -5.30 -26.86 27.02
C LYS A 993 -3.90 -26.97 27.63
N PRO A 994 -3.44 -28.18 27.96
CA PRO A 994 -2.07 -28.38 28.34
C PRO A 994 -1.15 -28.31 27.12
N TYR A 995 0.02 -27.69 27.33
CA TYR A 995 1.08 -27.61 26.32
C TYR A 995 2.43 -27.95 26.92
N THR A 996 3.28 -28.64 26.17
CA THR A 996 4.67 -28.95 26.56
C THR A 996 5.57 -28.80 25.36
N PHE A 997 6.71 -28.12 25.52
CA PHE A 997 7.73 -28.09 24.51
C PHE A 997 9.13 -28.14 25.13
N THR A 998 10.08 -28.63 24.34
CA THR A 998 11.47 -28.79 24.77
C THR A 998 12.40 -28.21 23.70
N PHE A 999 13.45 -27.53 24.14
CA PHE A 999 14.55 -27.12 23.30
C PHE A 999 15.90 -27.36 24.00
N THR A 1000 16.93 -27.51 23.21
CA THR A 1000 18.29 -27.74 23.69
C THR A 1000 19.08 -26.45 23.61
N MET A 1001 19.82 -26.10 24.68
CA MET A 1001 20.74 -24.97 24.73
C MET A 1001 22.18 -25.50 24.68
N LYS A 1002 22.99 -24.89 23.82
CA LYS A 1002 24.42 -25.15 23.67
C LYS A 1002 25.23 -23.87 23.71
N ALA A 1003 26.34 -23.85 24.42
CA ALA A 1003 27.28 -22.74 24.41
C ALA A 1003 28.21 -22.83 23.19
N LEU A 1004 28.41 -21.68 22.48
CA LEU A 1004 29.27 -21.56 21.30
C LEU A 1004 30.59 -20.90 21.60
#